data_a4228f10985d9e0b145a7c71093a82ce
#
_entry.id   a4228f10985d9e0b145a7c71093a82ce
#
_cell.length_a   1.000
_cell.length_b   1.000
_cell.length_c   1.000
_cell.angle_alpha   90.00
_cell.angle_beta   90.00
_cell.angle_gamma   90.00
#
_symmetry.space_group_name_H-M   'P 1'
#
loop_
_entity.id
_entity.type
_entity.pdbx_description
1 polymer ?
#
loop_
_entity_poly.entity_id
_entity_poly.type
_entity_poly.pdbx_seq_one_letter_code
_entity_poly.pdbx_strand_id
1 'polypeptide(L)'
;MHRDQFNKWWIKPIAKMLRVIPIASDFGPKELLKSLKKASDCLKGGELVCIFAEGQISRIGGQTLAFQKGMELIMRKQDAPIIPVHLDNVWGSIFSFHQKKVYWKVPRQIPYPVTVSYGKSMPTNSSHTEVRREVVALGADAWAQRKGRISTIGRAFVRTARRARTRMAFADSTGKKLSYMRALAAVIVLIKRLRKDWDGQQKVGILIPPSVGGALTNLAGILMGKTVVNLNYTLSEEGIRSCVQQCDIKCVISSEKVIRKLKIDPGVPMLALEDIAKDPSFMEKMSAAFLAYLCPRGILLKKLSQGNPPSLDDIATIIFSSGSTGEPKGAMLSHYNIVSNMMQLNQAYDFKRDDRFLGVLPFFHSLGFTATLIGPAVIGVGAAYHPLPTDTRSIGKLIPHYKLTLLLATPTFLQLYLRGIKPEQMQSINLVVVGAEKLPERLAVAFEEKFGLQTLEAYGCTECSPGVAVNTPSLITDDLSQTGNRPGTIGRALPGMSIKIVDPETEEPCGFDEPGLMWVRGPNIMQGYLGKESLTAEVLVDGWYNTGDIASVDEEGFITITDRLSRFSKIGGEMVPHIKIEELLHNIAELTEQTFAVTGLPDEKKGERLVVLHTLEQENLKEITDQFATADIPNLWKPKTDQFFKVDELPYLGSGKLDLKAIKTIALEIADE
;
A
#
# COMPACT_ATOMS: atom_id res chain seq x y z
N MET A 1 17.18 -24.93 16.99
CA MET A 1 16.53 -25.74 15.90
C MET A 1 15.56 -26.71 16.52
N HIS A 2 14.37 -26.90 15.95
CA HIS A 2 13.40 -27.91 16.42
C HIS A 2 14.04 -29.32 16.49
N ARG A 3 13.76 -30.06 17.58
CA ARG A 3 14.41 -31.34 17.86
C ARG A 3 14.23 -32.39 16.75
N ASP A 4 13.07 -32.45 16.14
CA ASP A 4 12.80 -33.39 15.04
C ASP A 4 13.60 -33.07 13.78
N GLN A 5 13.81 -31.79 13.49
CA GLN A 5 14.68 -31.38 12.38
C GLN A 5 16.16 -31.69 12.72
N PHE A 6 16.57 -31.43 13.97
CA PHE A 6 17.91 -31.75 14.45
C PHE A 6 18.23 -33.24 14.29
N ASN A 7 17.28 -34.13 14.57
CA ASN A 7 17.47 -35.60 14.56
C ASN A 7 17.45 -36.20 13.17
N LYS A 8 17.12 -35.47 12.11
CA LYS A 8 17.19 -35.96 10.74
C LYS A 8 18.64 -36.41 10.40
N TRP A 9 18.81 -37.58 9.86
CA TRP A 9 20.12 -38.20 9.61
C TRP A 9 21.07 -37.30 8.79
N TRP A 10 20.55 -36.54 7.83
CA TRP A 10 21.34 -35.64 6.99
C TRP A 10 21.58 -34.23 7.59
N ILE A 11 20.79 -33.79 8.57
CA ILE A 11 20.97 -32.52 9.29
C ILE A 11 21.87 -32.71 10.50
N LYS A 12 21.74 -33.85 11.22
CA LYS A 12 22.39 -34.10 12.50
C LYS A 12 23.91 -33.88 12.50
N PRO A 13 24.67 -34.32 11.49
CA PRO A 13 26.13 -34.09 11.45
C PRO A 13 26.45 -32.59 11.38
N ILE A 14 25.77 -31.88 10.49
CA ILE A 14 25.95 -30.41 10.30
C ILE A 14 25.53 -29.65 11.55
N ALA A 15 24.37 -30.00 12.12
CA ALA A 15 23.86 -29.36 13.33
C ALA A 15 24.79 -29.55 14.53
N LYS A 16 25.42 -30.73 14.67
CA LYS A 16 26.44 -30.99 15.70
C LYS A 16 27.71 -30.18 15.47
N MET A 17 28.17 -30.09 14.22
CA MET A 17 29.35 -29.30 13.86
C MET A 17 29.14 -27.82 14.18
N LEU A 18 27.93 -27.29 13.92
CA LEU A 18 27.54 -25.92 14.21
C LEU A 18 27.11 -25.71 15.69
N ARG A 19 27.25 -26.70 16.54
CA ARG A 19 26.83 -26.66 17.95
C ARG A 19 25.39 -26.23 18.18
N VAL A 20 24.49 -26.59 17.25
CA VAL A 20 23.07 -26.22 17.33
C VAL A 20 22.42 -26.81 18.56
N ILE A 21 21.75 -25.96 19.35
CA ILE A 21 20.97 -26.38 20.50
C ILE A 21 19.58 -26.85 20.00
N PRO A 22 19.21 -28.12 20.20
CA PRO A 22 17.86 -28.60 19.84
C PRO A 22 16.84 -28.01 20.81
N ILE A 23 15.73 -27.49 20.27
CA ILE A 23 14.59 -26.97 21.02
C ILE A 23 13.44 -27.96 20.90
N ALA A 24 12.83 -28.29 22.04
CA ALA A 24 11.77 -29.28 22.17
C ALA A 24 10.49 -28.61 22.69
N SER A 25 9.90 -27.69 21.91
CA SER A 25 8.68 -26.96 22.29
C SER A 25 7.50 -27.90 22.53
N ASP A 26 7.43 -29.01 21.78
CA ASP A 26 6.30 -29.96 21.81
C ASP A 26 6.37 -30.96 22.97
N PHE A 27 7.49 -31.00 23.70
CA PHE A 27 7.71 -31.92 24.85
C PHE A 27 7.42 -31.23 26.21
N GLY A 28 6.77 -30.08 26.19
CA GLY A 28 6.34 -29.33 27.37
C GLY A 28 7.35 -28.30 27.90
N PRO A 29 6.92 -27.46 28.84
CA PRO A 29 7.68 -26.29 29.31
C PRO A 29 9.04 -26.63 29.94
N LYS A 30 9.16 -27.77 30.59
CA LYS A 30 10.42 -28.21 31.26
C LYS A 30 11.56 -28.47 30.25
N GLU A 31 11.26 -29.07 29.11
CA GLU A 31 12.28 -29.36 28.08
C GLU A 31 12.69 -28.09 27.34
N LEU A 32 11.74 -27.17 27.10
CA LEU A 32 12.05 -25.85 26.56
C LEU A 32 12.98 -25.08 27.47
N LEU A 33 12.68 -25.01 28.78
CA LEU A 33 13.55 -24.35 29.79
C LEU A 33 14.96 -24.95 29.84
N LYS A 34 15.13 -26.28 29.68
CA LYS A 34 16.46 -26.90 29.59
C LYS A 34 17.27 -26.40 28.41
N SER A 35 16.62 -26.26 27.24
CA SER A 35 17.28 -25.73 26.03
C SER A 35 17.69 -24.28 26.19
N LEU A 36 16.83 -23.44 26.79
CA LEU A 36 17.12 -22.02 27.07
C LEU A 36 18.23 -21.87 28.12
N LYS A 37 18.21 -22.71 29.17
CA LYS A 37 19.29 -22.75 30.19
C LYS A 37 20.64 -23.13 29.56
N LYS A 38 20.66 -24.10 28.65
CA LYS A 38 21.87 -24.46 27.91
C LYS A 38 22.44 -23.29 27.13
N ALA A 39 21.59 -22.50 26.46
CA ALA A 39 21.99 -21.28 25.74
C ALA A 39 22.58 -20.23 26.71
N SER A 40 21.93 -20.04 27.87
CA SER A 40 22.42 -19.16 28.94
C SER A 40 23.79 -19.62 29.51
N ASP A 41 23.99 -20.94 29.69
CA ASP A 41 25.26 -21.51 30.15
C ASP A 41 26.39 -21.32 29.11
N CYS A 42 26.09 -21.42 27.81
CA CYS A 42 27.05 -21.10 26.73
C CYS A 42 27.51 -19.63 26.82
N LEU A 43 26.59 -18.68 27.04
CA LEU A 43 26.94 -17.27 27.21
C LEU A 43 27.84 -17.05 28.43
N LYS A 44 27.57 -17.70 29.59
CA LYS A 44 28.43 -17.67 30.77
C LYS A 44 29.84 -18.22 30.51
N GLY A 45 29.93 -19.19 29.59
CA GLY A 45 31.20 -19.75 29.12
C GLY A 45 31.96 -18.87 28.16
N GLY A 46 31.46 -17.68 27.81
CA GLY A 46 32.06 -16.75 26.85
C GLY A 46 31.80 -17.13 25.38
N GLU A 47 30.84 -18.03 25.11
CA GLU A 47 30.48 -18.42 23.75
C GLU A 47 29.48 -17.43 23.11
N LEU A 48 29.54 -17.26 21.79
CA LEU A 48 28.54 -16.52 21.02
C LEU A 48 27.28 -17.38 20.85
N VAL A 49 26.12 -16.87 21.23
CA VAL A 49 24.81 -17.53 21.01
C VAL A 49 23.98 -16.77 19.99
N CYS A 50 23.58 -17.45 18.90
CA CYS A 50 22.66 -16.92 17.91
C CYS A 50 21.28 -17.52 18.11
N ILE A 51 20.25 -16.67 18.19
CA ILE A 51 18.85 -17.09 18.35
C ILE A 51 17.97 -16.50 17.25
N PHE A 52 17.08 -17.31 16.66
CA PHE A 52 15.98 -16.85 15.86
C PHE A 52 14.78 -16.58 16.78
N ALA A 53 14.64 -15.33 17.19
CA ALA A 53 13.75 -14.96 18.29
C ALA A 53 12.24 -15.12 17.94
N GLU A 54 11.88 -15.24 16.67
CA GLU A 54 10.51 -15.58 16.22
C GLU A 54 10.08 -17.00 16.66
N GLY A 55 11.02 -17.87 17.00
CA GLY A 55 10.75 -19.26 17.44
C GLY A 55 10.24 -20.19 16.34
N GLN A 56 9.89 -19.67 15.17
CA GLN A 56 9.36 -20.42 14.04
C GLN A 56 9.78 -19.79 12.70
N ILE A 57 9.66 -20.54 11.62
CA ILE A 57 9.90 -20.02 10.25
C ILE A 57 8.66 -19.28 9.79
N SER A 58 8.79 -18.00 9.40
CA SER A 58 7.69 -17.25 8.80
C SER A 58 7.20 -17.93 7.52
N ARG A 59 5.88 -18.15 7.43
CA ARG A 59 5.17 -18.73 6.28
C ARG A 59 4.22 -17.75 5.61
N ILE A 60 4.07 -16.56 6.22
CA ILE A 60 3.19 -15.48 5.77
C ILE A 60 4.03 -14.31 5.24
N GLY A 61 4.12 -14.15 3.93
CA GLY A 61 4.64 -12.97 3.24
C GLY A 61 6.06 -12.50 3.59
N GLY A 62 6.87 -13.28 4.31
CA GLY A 62 8.21 -12.87 4.73
C GLY A 62 8.23 -11.65 5.67
N GLN A 63 7.14 -11.38 6.36
CA GLN A 63 7.08 -10.39 7.44
C GLN A 63 7.75 -10.95 8.70
N THR A 64 8.36 -10.08 9.51
CA THR A 64 8.94 -10.44 10.81
C THR A 64 7.83 -10.70 11.82
N LEU A 65 7.75 -11.92 12.31
CA LEU A 65 6.77 -12.32 13.32
C LEU A 65 7.09 -11.72 14.70
N ALA A 66 6.20 -11.94 15.68
CA ALA A 66 6.45 -11.60 17.07
C ALA A 66 7.66 -12.36 17.60
N PHE A 67 8.50 -11.69 18.38
CA PHE A 67 9.60 -12.34 19.08
C PHE A 67 9.09 -13.00 20.36
N GLN A 68 9.71 -14.11 20.73
CA GLN A 68 9.35 -14.88 21.92
C GLN A 68 10.18 -14.44 23.13
N LYS A 69 9.57 -14.45 24.31
CA LYS A 69 10.23 -14.12 25.61
C LYS A 69 11.39 -15.04 25.98
N GLY A 70 11.64 -16.09 25.21
CA GLY A 70 12.78 -17.01 25.43
C GLY A 70 14.14 -16.32 25.41
N MET A 71 14.29 -15.22 24.66
CA MET A 71 15.49 -14.41 24.62
C MET A 71 15.77 -13.77 26.00
N GLU A 72 14.77 -13.19 26.65
CA GLU A 72 14.89 -12.56 27.97
C GLU A 72 15.29 -13.59 29.05
N LEU A 73 14.76 -14.81 28.93
CA LEU A 73 15.13 -15.91 29.83
C LEU A 73 16.61 -16.32 29.67
N ILE A 74 17.12 -16.34 28.43
CA ILE A 74 18.53 -16.59 28.13
C ILE A 74 19.41 -15.49 28.73
N MET A 75 19.02 -14.23 28.58
CA MET A 75 19.77 -13.06 29.00
C MET A 75 19.71 -12.79 30.52
N ARG A 76 18.81 -13.44 31.23
CA ARG A 76 18.63 -13.23 32.67
C ARG A 76 19.94 -13.54 33.44
N LYS A 77 20.47 -12.52 34.14
CA LYS A 77 21.76 -12.58 34.85
C LYS A 77 22.99 -12.81 33.95
N GLN A 78 22.93 -12.30 32.71
CA GLN A 78 24.07 -12.25 31.78
C GLN A 78 24.55 -10.80 31.64
N ASP A 79 25.85 -10.64 31.31
CA ASP A 79 26.45 -9.33 31.00
C ASP A 79 26.77 -9.18 29.51
N ALA A 80 26.42 -10.19 28.70
CA ALA A 80 26.67 -10.17 27.25
C ALA A 80 25.74 -9.19 26.55
N PRO A 81 26.23 -8.36 25.62
CA PRO A 81 25.38 -7.44 24.85
C PRO A 81 24.48 -8.20 23.89
N ILE A 82 23.30 -7.61 23.59
CA ILE A 82 22.39 -8.11 22.56
C ILE A 82 22.72 -7.37 21.25
N ILE A 83 23.00 -8.13 20.19
CA ILE A 83 23.23 -7.58 18.85
C ILE A 83 22.04 -7.95 17.98
N PRO A 84 21.17 -6.99 17.59
CA PRO A 84 20.08 -7.26 16.65
C PRO A 84 20.64 -7.56 15.27
N VAL A 85 20.10 -8.60 14.62
CA VAL A 85 20.54 -9.03 13.28
C VAL A 85 19.33 -9.20 12.36
N HIS A 86 19.36 -8.53 11.22
CA HIS A 86 18.35 -8.67 10.18
C HIS A 86 18.87 -9.48 9.00
N LEU A 87 18.07 -10.43 8.55
CA LEU A 87 18.33 -11.24 7.34
C LEU A 87 17.42 -10.78 6.20
N ASP A 88 17.97 -10.01 5.28
CA ASP A 88 17.21 -9.52 4.13
C ASP A 88 17.27 -10.45 2.93
N ASN A 89 16.18 -10.43 2.13
CA ASN A 89 16.03 -11.19 0.89
C ASN A 89 16.06 -12.72 1.06
N VAL A 90 15.74 -13.25 2.23
CA VAL A 90 15.66 -14.70 2.45
C VAL A 90 14.40 -15.29 1.82
N TRP A 91 13.32 -14.49 1.67
CA TRP A 91 12.06 -14.93 1.07
C TRP A 91 12.24 -15.26 -0.42
N GLY A 92 11.94 -16.50 -0.79
CA GLY A 92 12.19 -17.05 -2.13
C GLY A 92 13.46 -17.89 -2.23
N SER A 93 14.31 -17.92 -1.18
CA SER A 93 15.43 -18.87 -1.08
C SER A 93 14.95 -20.29 -0.83
N ILE A 94 15.84 -21.26 -0.92
CA ILE A 94 15.54 -22.67 -0.57
C ILE A 94 15.17 -22.83 0.90
N PHE A 95 15.58 -21.91 1.77
CA PHE A 95 15.31 -21.93 3.21
C PHE A 95 14.02 -21.25 3.63
N SER A 96 13.32 -20.57 2.71
CA SER A 96 12.04 -19.91 3.01
C SER A 96 10.85 -20.81 2.69
N PHE A 97 9.66 -20.48 3.23
CA PHE A 97 8.42 -21.21 2.93
C PHE A 97 7.70 -20.69 1.66
N HIS A 98 8.37 -19.91 0.83
CA HIS A 98 7.84 -19.40 -0.43
C HIS A 98 7.30 -20.55 -1.31
N GLN A 99 6.11 -20.37 -1.89
CA GLN A 99 5.39 -21.39 -2.66
C GLN A 99 5.00 -22.64 -1.84
N LYS A 100 4.80 -22.51 -0.53
CA LYS A 100 4.43 -23.60 0.38
C LYS A 100 5.42 -24.78 0.40
N LYS A 101 6.68 -24.57 0.00
CA LYS A 101 7.74 -25.59 -0.03
C LYS A 101 9.00 -25.08 0.68
N VAL A 102 9.64 -25.97 1.45
CA VAL A 102 10.95 -25.74 2.08
C VAL A 102 11.92 -26.78 1.53
N TYR A 103 13.16 -26.39 1.24
CA TYR A 103 14.28 -27.16 0.71
C TYR A 103 14.13 -27.67 -0.75
N TRP A 104 13.02 -28.31 -1.11
CA TRP A 104 12.80 -28.94 -2.42
C TRP A 104 12.22 -27.99 -3.45
N LYS A 105 12.94 -26.92 -3.73
CA LYS A 105 12.59 -25.95 -4.79
C LYS A 105 13.84 -25.40 -5.46
N VAL A 106 13.74 -25.07 -6.74
CA VAL A 106 14.80 -24.40 -7.48
C VAL A 106 14.86 -22.93 -7.01
N PRO A 107 16.01 -22.44 -6.52
CA PRO A 107 16.15 -21.04 -6.15
C PRO A 107 15.95 -20.13 -7.36
N ARG A 108 15.41 -18.95 -7.14
CA ARG A 108 15.17 -17.97 -8.22
C ARG A 108 16.48 -17.50 -8.90
N GLN A 109 17.59 -17.60 -8.18
CA GLN A 109 18.94 -17.17 -8.61
C GLN A 109 20.01 -18.00 -7.90
N ILE A 110 21.13 -18.26 -8.60
CA ILE A 110 22.32 -18.94 -8.03
C ILE A 110 23.56 -18.12 -8.42
N PRO A 111 24.36 -17.64 -7.47
CA PRO A 111 24.17 -17.69 -6.03
C PRO A 111 22.96 -16.87 -5.58
N TYR A 112 22.29 -17.28 -4.50
CA TYR A 112 21.14 -16.55 -3.96
C TYR A 112 21.64 -15.43 -3.05
N PRO A 113 21.30 -14.15 -3.34
CA PRO A 113 21.82 -13.03 -2.59
C PRO A 113 21.04 -12.83 -1.29
N VAL A 114 21.73 -12.90 -0.18
CA VAL A 114 21.19 -12.58 1.16
C VAL A 114 22.05 -11.46 1.75
N THR A 115 21.39 -10.47 2.35
CA THR A 115 22.07 -9.41 3.11
C THR A 115 21.89 -9.70 4.59
N VAL A 116 22.99 -9.64 5.34
CA VAL A 116 23.01 -9.77 6.81
C VAL A 116 23.40 -8.41 7.37
N SER A 117 22.48 -7.79 8.12
CA SER A 117 22.71 -6.48 8.73
C SER A 117 22.79 -6.61 10.24
N TYR A 118 23.84 -6.05 10.83
CA TYR A 118 24.07 -6.02 12.28
C TYR A 118 23.74 -4.63 12.80
N GLY A 119 22.91 -4.57 13.84
CA GLY A 119 22.59 -3.34 14.54
C GLY A 119 23.60 -2.98 15.62
N LYS A 120 23.37 -1.87 16.29
CA LYS A 120 24.14 -1.45 17.44
C LYS A 120 23.89 -2.40 18.61
N SER A 121 24.89 -2.50 19.50
CA SER A 121 24.77 -3.23 20.75
C SER A 121 23.63 -2.65 21.61
N MET A 122 22.74 -3.50 22.10
CA MET A 122 21.65 -3.16 22.98
C MET A 122 21.95 -3.63 24.43
N PRO A 123 21.35 -2.99 25.44
CA PRO A 123 21.46 -3.41 26.85
C PRO A 123 20.99 -4.85 27.05
N THR A 124 21.56 -5.51 28.05
CA THR A 124 21.27 -6.91 28.42
C THR A 124 19.83 -7.13 28.88
N ASN A 125 19.18 -6.09 29.39
CA ASN A 125 17.79 -6.07 29.86
C ASN A 125 16.77 -5.64 28.83
N SER A 126 17.17 -5.43 27.54
CA SER A 126 16.24 -5.08 26.48
C SER A 126 15.19 -6.18 26.29
N SER A 127 13.94 -5.77 26.16
CA SER A 127 12.81 -6.66 25.92
C SER A 127 12.86 -7.30 24.52
N HIS A 128 12.21 -8.42 24.37
CA HIS A 128 12.07 -9.09 23.07
C HIS A 128 11.38 -8.20 22.01
N THR A 129 10.49 -7.32 22.43
CA THR A 129 9.78 -6.37 21.59
C THR A 129 10.67 -5.22 21.14
N GLU A 130 11.50 -4.66 22.02
CA GLU A 130 12.51 -3.64 21.65
C GLU A 130 13.51 -4.20 20.64
N VAL A 131 14.04 -5.42 20.88
CA VAL A 131 14.96 -6.06 19.94
C VAL A 131 14.29 -6.32 18.60
N ARG A 132 13.00 -6.72 18.59
CA ARG A 132 12.23 -6.88 17.36
C ARG A 132 12.13 -5.56 16.58
N ARG A 133 11.84 -4.46 17.27
CA ARG A 133 11.76 -3.12 16.67
C ARG A 133 13.06 -2.75 15.95
N GLU A 134 14.20 -2.98 16.62
CA GLU A 134 15.52 -2.73 16.01
C GLU A 134 15.79 -3.64 14.80
N VAL A 135 15.46 -4.93 14.89
CA VAL A 135 15.61 -5.85 13.76
C VAL A 135 14.74 -5.43 12.55
N VAL A 136 13.53 -4.95 12.78
CA VAL A 136 12.67 -4.43 11.70
C VAL A 136 13.24 -3.14 11.13
N ALA A 137 13.77 -2.24 11.96
CA ALA A 137 14.41 -0.99 11.53
C ALA A 137 15.60 -1.24 10.60
N LEU A 138 16.44 -2.24 10.91
CA LEU A 138 17.54 -2.67 10.04
C LEU A 138 17.07 -3.16 8.66
N GLY A 139 15.83 -3.59 8.55
CA GLY A 139 15.24 -4.04 7.29
C GLY A 139 15.16 -2.96 6.22
N ALA A 140 14.89 -1.70 6.60
CA ALA A 140 14.87 -0.58 5.67
C ALA A 140 16.27 -0.29 5.09
N ASP A 141 17.29 -0.32 5.93
CA ASP A 141 18.68 -0.12 5.50
C ASP A 141 19.18 -1.29 4.64
N ALA A 142 18.81 -2.51 5.01
CA ALA A 142 19.13 -3.71 4.23
C ALA A 142 18.48 -3.69 2.84
N TRP A 143 17.24 -3.17 2.74
CA TRP A 143 16.56 -3.05 1.44
C TRP A 143 17.32 -2.11 0.49
N ALA A 144 17.94 -1.06 0.99
CA ALA A 144 18.75 -0.15 0.16
C ALA A 144 19.87 -0.87 -0.59
N GLN A 145 20.44 -1.95 -0.01
CA GLN A 145 21.45 -2.78 -0.66
C GLN A 145 20.92 -3.55 -1.88
N ARG A 146 19.60 -3.67 -2.02
CA ARG A 146 18.97 -4.28 -3.20
C ARG A 146 18.97 -3.35 -4.42
N LYS A 147 19.23 -2.02 -4.26
CA LYS A 147 19.09 -0.99 -5.31
C LYS A 147 19.84 -1.37 -6.59
N GLY A 148 21.07 -1.86 -6.50
CA GLY A 148 21.86 -2.31 -7.65
C GLY A 148 21.27 -3.51 -8.43
N ARG A 149 20.27 -4.21 -7.87
CA ARG A 149 19.61 -5.38 -8.50
C ARG A 149 18.19 -5.06 -8.96
N ILE A 150 17.66 -3.89 -8.59
CA ILE A 150 16.34 -3.41 -9.00
C ILE A 150 16.46 -2.85 -10.43
N SER A 151 15.43 -2.99 -11.23
CA SER A 151 15.36 -2.45 -12.58
C SER A 151 14.35 -1.31 -12.64
N THR A 152 14.57 -0.30 -13.45
CA THR A 152 13.55 0.72 -13.75
C THR A 152 12.27 0.07 -14.28
N ILE A 153 11.14 0.75 -14.16
CA ILE A 153 9.82 0.25 -14.59
C ILE A 153 9.86 -0.21 -16.06
N GLY A 154 10.41 0.63 -16.96
CA GLY A 154 10.49 0.29 -18.37
C GLY A 154 11.35 -0.95 -18.65
N ARG A 155 12.48 -1.09 -17.96
CA ARG A 155 13.35 -2.28 -18.07
C ARG A 155 12.68 -3.53 -17.52
N ALA A 156 11.92 -3.42 -16.43
CA ALA A 156 11.15 -4.50 -15.85
C ALA A 156 10.04 -4.94 -16.81
N PHE A 157 9.29 -3.99 -17.39
CA PHE A 157 8.25 -4.26 -18.37
C PHE A 157 8.76 -5.04 -19.59
N VAL A 158 9.86 -4.58 -20.23
CA VAL A 158 10.45 -5.28 -21.38
C VAL A 158 10.89 -6.70 -21.00
N ARG A 159 11.48 -6.88 -19.83
CA ARG A 159 11.86 -8.21 -19.31
C ARG A 159 10.62 -9.10 -19.11
N THR A 160 9.59 -8.58 -18.47
CA THR A 160 8.35 -9.29 -18.18
C THR A 160 7.62 -9.66 -19.48
N ALA A 161 7.52 -8.73 -20.44
CA ALA A 161 6.86 -8.96 -21.72
C ALA A 161 7.52 -10.10 -22.50
N ARG A 162 8.85 -10.15 -22.50
CA ARG A 162 9.59 -11.25 -23.18
C ARG A 162 9.52 -12.59 -22.45
N ARG A 163 9.36 -12.58 -21.12
CA ARG A 163 9.23 -13.80 -20.32
C ARG A 163 7.81 -14.37 -20.37
N ALA A 164 6.81 -13.51 -20.41
CA ALA A 164 5.39 -13.84 -20.30
C ALA A 164 4.63 -13.64 -21.64
N ARG A 165 5.28 -13.88 -22.77
CA ARG A 165 4.89 -13.48 -24.13
C ARG A 165 3.41 -13.59 -24.46
N THR A 166 2.79 -14.73 -24.16
CA THR A 166 1.41 -15.07 -24.52
C THR A 166 0.41 -14.80 -23.41
N ARG A 167 0.87 -14.57 -22.18
CA ARG A 167 -0.02 -14.28 -21.05
C ARG A 167 -0.70 -12.93 -21.22
N MET A 168 -1.93 -12.81 -20.73
CA MET A 168 -2.66 -11.55 -20.70
C MET A 168 -1.89 -10.53 -19.86
N ALA A 169 -1.57 -9.39 -20.44
CA ALA A 169 -1.05 -8.22 -19.73
C ALA A 169 -2.19 -7.31 -19.33
N PHE A 170 -2.96 -6.86 -20.32
CA PHE A 170 -4.00 -5.87 -20.15
C PHE A 170 -5.26 -6.28 -20.94
N ALA A 171 -6.41 -6.04 -20.33
CA ALA A 171 -7.72 -6.12 -20.96
C ALA A 171 -8.60 -4.97 -20.46
N ASP A 172 -9.74 -4.72 -21.08
CA ASP A 172 -10.73 -3.77 -20.58
C ASP A 172 -12.16 -4.17 -20.97
N SER A 173 -13.12 -3.43 -20.45
CA SER A 173 -14.55 -3.64 -20.68
C SER A 173 -15.02 -3.37 -22.11
N THR A 174 -14.17 -2.81 -22.99
CA THR A 174 -14.45 -2.67 -24.42
C THR A 174 -14.19 -3.96 -25.21
N GLY A 175 -13.69 -5.01 -24.56
CA GLY A 175 -13.29 -6.27 -25.17
C GLY A 175 -11.84 -6.30 -25.68
N LYS A 176 -11.11 -5.19 -25.54
CA LYS A 176 -9.67 -5.15 -25.87
C LYS A 176 -8.90 -6.07 -24.93
N LYS A 177 -8.09 -6.97 -25.50
CA LYS A 177 -7.25 -7.91 -24.74
C LYS A 177 -5.90 -8.04 -25.40
N LEU A 178 -4.84 -7.75 -24.66
CA LEU A 178 -3.46 -7.80 -25.12
C LEU A 178 -2.63 -8.79 -24.30
N SER A 179 -1.87 -9.62 -24.99
CA SER A 179 -0.79 -10.34 -24.35
C SER A 179 0.39 -9.40 -24.07
N TYR A 180 1.29 -9.80 -23.19
CA TYR A 180 2.48 -9.00 -22.85
C TYR A 180 3.28 -8.58 -24.07
N MET A 181 3.51 -9.49 -25.01
CA MET A 181 4.27 -9.18 -26.21
C MET A 181 3.52 -8.23 -27.13
N ARG A 182 2.20 -8.42 -27.28
CA ARG A 182 1.36 -7.48 -28.07
C ARG A 182 1.30 -6.10 -27.40
N ALA A 183 1.25 -6.04 -26.08
CA ALA A 183 1.31 -4.78 -25.33
C ALA A 183 2.66 -4.06 -25.57
N LEU A 184 3.78 -4.76 -25.50
CA LEU A 184 5.10 -4.17 -25.79
C LEU A 184 5.18 -3.64 -27.24
N ALA A 185 4.72 -4.40 -28.21
CA ALA A 185 4.68 -3.96 -29.61
C ALA A 185 3.79 -2.72 -29.79
N ALA A 186 2.60 -2.69 -29.16
CA ALA A 186 1.70 -1.54 -29.20
C ALA A 186 2.33 -0.29 -28.55
N VAL A 187 3.01 -0.45 -27.43
CA VAL A 187 3.76 0.63 -26.78
C VAL A 187 4.87 1.17 -27.70
N ILE A 188 5.59 0.30 -28.42
CA ILE A 188 6.64 0.72 -29.38
C ILE A 188 6.04 1.54 -30.53
N VAL A 189 4.88 1.14 -31.05
CA VAL A 189 4.17 1.93 -32.08
C VAL A 189 3.76 3.28 -31.51
N LEU A 190 3.19 3.29 -30.31
CA LEU A 190 2.72 4.51 -29.67
C LEU A 190 3.87 5.49 -29.39
N ILE A 191 5.03 5.00 -28.94
CA ILE A 191 6.24 5.81 -28.74
C ILE A 191 6.63 6.52 -30.05
N LYS A 192 6.65 5.81 -31.18
CA LYS A 192 7.04 6.42 -32.45
C LYS A 192 6.14 7.59 -32.81
N ARG A 193 4.85 7.50 -32.51
CA ARG A 193 3.85 8.51 -32.87
C ARG A 193 3.84 9.67 -31.90
N LEU A 194 3.99 9.41 -30.59
CA LEU A 194 4.03 10.43 -29.55
C LEU A 194 5.34 11.24 -29.51
N ARG A 195 6.39 10.81 -30.22
CA ARG A 195 7.68 11.49 -30.19
C ARG A 195 7.59 12.96 -30.54
N LYS A 196 6.83 13.30 -31.55
CA LYS A 196 6.68 14.69 -32.01
C LYS A 196 5.93 15.52 -30.98
N ASP A 197 4.84 14.99 -30.44
CA ASP A 197 3.98 15.72 -29.50
C ASP A 197 4.63 15.90 -28.12
N TRP A 198 5.53 14.97 -27.73
CA TRP A 198 6.26 15.02 -26.48
C TRP A 198 7.73 15.47 -26.61
N ASP A 199 8.10 16.01 -27.78
CA ASP A 199 9.44 16.53 -27.96
C ASP A 199 9.69 17.74 -27.09
N GLY A 200 10.90 17.86 -26.53
CA GLY A 200 11.26 18.93 -25.59
C GLY A 200 10.56 18.90 -24.21
N GLN A 201 9.57 18.01 -23.98
CA GLN A 201 8.88 17.89 -22.69
C GLN A 201 9.51 16.82 -21.81
N GLN A 202 9.81 17.15 -20.55
CA GLN A 202 10.27 16.17 -19.56
C GLN A 202 9.08 15.52 -18.83
N LYS A 203 8.03 16.29 -18.54
CA LYS A 203 6.80 15.83 -17.90
C LYS A 203 5.67 15.82 -18.95
N VAL A 204 4.84 14.78 -18.95
CA VAL A 204 3.78 14.57 -19.95
C VAL A 204 2.43 14.30 -19.29
N GLY A 205 1.40 15.04 -19.71
CA GLY A 205 0.05 14.98 -19.16
C GLY A 205 -0.79 13.86 -19.77
N ILE A 206 -1.49 13.09 -18.96
CA ILE A 206 -2.39 12.03 -19.37
C ILE A 206 -3.73 12.21 -18.62
N LEU A 207 -4.83 12.31 -19.36
CA LEU A 207 -6.18 12.46 -18.82
C LEU A 207 -7.04 11.31 -19.35
N ILE A 208 -6.71 10.08 -18.97
CA ILE A 208 -7.37 8.86 -19.46
C ILE A 208 -7.75 7.98 -18.25
N PRO A 209 -9.03 7.57 -18.15
CA PRO A 209 -9.46 6.61 -17.13
C PRO A 209 -8.80 5.23 -17.29
N PRO A 210 -8.93 4.35 -16.28
CA PRO A 210 -8.42 2.98 -16.34
C PRO A 210 -8.89 2.26 -17.60
N SER A 211 -7.96 1.95 -18.48
CA SER A 211 -8.19 1.32 -19.78
C SER A 211 -6.89 0.76 -20.36
N VAL A 212 -6.98 -0.10 -21.34
CA VAL A 212 -5.81 -0.56 -22.09
C VAL A 212 -5.07 0.61 -22.73
N GLY A 213 -5.78 1.59 -23.29
CA GLY A 213 -5.19 2.79 -23.89
C GLY A 213 -4.39 3.61 -22.87
N GLY A 214 -4.99 3.90 -21.72
CA GLY A 214 -4.32 4.62 -20.63
C GLY A 214 -3.07 3.89 -20.12
N ALA A 215 -3.13 2.57 -19.96
CA ALA A 215 -1.97 1.78 -19.55
C ALA A 215 -0.82 1.83 -20.58
N LEU A 216 -1.13 1.70 -21.87
CA LEU A 216 -0.12 1.77 -22.94
C LEU A 216 0.50 3.17 -23.04
N THR A 217 -0.29 4.24 -22.87
CA THR A 217 0.19 5.63 -22.92
C THR A 217 1.16 5.92 -21.77
N ASN A 218 0.83 5.50 -20.55
CA ASN A 218 1.72 5.61 -19.40
C ASN A 218 3.05 4.85 -19.62
N LEU A 219 2.97 3.60 -20.10
CA LEU A 219 4.17 2.80 -20.38
C LEU A 219 4.99 3.39 -21.53
N ALA A 220 4.37 4.06 -22.51
CA ALA A 220 5.07 4.77 -23.57
C ALA A 220 5.90 5.93 -22.99
N GLY A 221 5.28 6.79 -22.17
CA GLY A 221 6.00 7.88 -21.50
C GLY A 221 7.17 7.38 -20.64
N ILE A 222 6.94 6.37 -19.83
CA ILE A 222 7.96 5.75 -18.97
C ILE A 222 9.15 5.17 -19.79
N LEU A 223 8.88 4.49 -20.90
CA LEU A 223 9.92 3.94 -21.77
C LEU A 223 10.66 5.01 -22.58
N MET A 224 10.03 6.16 -22.81
CA MET A 224 10.70 7.34 -23.39
C MET A 224 11.56 8.09 -22.38
N GLY A 225 11.54 7.73 -21.10
CA GLY A 225 12.24 8.44 -20.03
C GLY A 225 11.51 9.72 -19.59
N LYS A 226 10.21 9.81 -19.84
CA LYS A 226 9.36 10.93 -19.39
C LYS A 226 8.77 10.66 -18.02
N THR A 227 8.57 11.72 -17.24
CA THR A 227 7.76 11.71 -16.04
C THR A 227 6.28 11.79 -16.44
N VAL A 228 5.51 10.72 -16.18
CA VAL A 228 4.08 10.71 -16.53
C VAL A 228 3.26 11.34 -15.42
N VAL A 229 2.33 12.22 -15.79
CA VAL A 229 1.42 12.91 -14.88
C VAL A 229 0.00 12.55 -15.26
N ASN A 230 -0.61 11.65 -14.49
CA ASN A 230 -2.03 11.33 -14.67
C ASN A 230 -2.86 12.41 -13.99
N LEU A 231 -3.56 13.22 -14.78
CA LEU A 231 -4.39 14.30 -14.29
C LEU A 231 -5.70 13.76 -13.72
N ASN A 232 -6.10 14.31 -12.58
CA ASN A 232 -7.32 13.91 -11.91
C ASN A 232 -8.52 14.61 -12.56
N TYR A 233 -9.31 13.86 -13.32
CA TYR A 233 -10.51 14.34 -14.03
C TYR A 233 -11.72 14.61 -13.12
N THR A 234 -11.57 14.46 -11.80
CA THR A 234 -12.61 14.80 -10.82
C THR A 234 -12.34 16.14 -10.11
N LEU A 235 -11.19 16.76 -10.39
CA LEU A 235 -10.88 18.11 -9.93
C LEU A 235 -11.67 19.16 -10.75
N SER A 236 -11.77 20.36 -10.18
CA SER A 236 -12.22 21.53 -10.94
C SER A 236 -11.25 21.82 -12.10
N GLU A 237 -11.73 22.55 -13.08
CA GLU A 237 -10.92 22.97 -14.23
C GLU A 237 -9.68 23.76 -13.78
N GLU A 238 -9.83 24.65 -12.80
CA GLU A 238 -8.73 25.39 -12.17
C GLU A 238 -7.70 24.47 -11.51
N GLY A 239 -8.16 23.43 -10.79
CA GLY A 239 -7.28 22.44 -10.19
C GLY A 239 -6.46 21.67 -11.23
N ILE A 240 -7.06 21.31 -12.36
CA ILE A 240 -6.38 20.65 -13.48
C ILE A 240 -5.37 21.60 -14.12
N ARG A 241 -5.75 22.85 -14.38
CA ARG A 241 -4.85 23.89 -14.93
C ARG A 241 -3.66 24.14 -14.00
N SER A 242 -3.87 24.19 -12.69
CA SER A 242 -2.80 24.31 -11.70
C SER A 242 -1.81 23.12 -11.81
N CYS A 243 -2.29 21.88 -11.90
CA CYS A 243 -1.42 20.72 -12.08
C CYS A 243 -0.61 20.78 -13.40
N VAL A 244 -1.24 21.23 -14.50
CA VAL A 244 -0.61 21.40 -15.82
C VAL A 244 0.50 22.45 -15.74
N GLN A 245 0.24 23.59 -15.10
CA GLN A 245 1.21 24.68 -14.93
C GLN A 245 2.38 24.28 -14.02
N GLN A 246 2.12 23.69 -12.86
CA GLN A 246 3.17 23.21 -11.94
C GLN A 246 4.13 22.21 -12.62
N CYS A 247 3.62 21.43 -13.57
CA CYS A 247 4.41 20.44 -14.30
C CYS A 247 5.00 20.95 -15.61
N ASP A 248 4.71 22.18 -16.05
CA ASP A 248 5.08 22.73 -17.38
C ASP A 248 4.67 21.78 -18.53
N ILE A 249 3.46 21.23 -18.47
CA ILE A 249 2.91 20.34 -19.51
C ILE A 249 2.48 21.18 -20.71
N LYS A 250 2.86 20.78 -21.92
CA LYS A 250 2.54 21.51 -23.16
C LYS A 250 1.35 20.92 -23.92
N CYS A 251 1.04 19.66 -23.71
CA CYS A 251 -0.14 18.99 -24.24
C CYS A 251 -0.59 17.85 -23.36
N VAL A 252 -1.87 17.52 -23.39
CA VAL A 252 -2.47 16.42 -22.62
C VAL A 252 -3.00 15.36 -23.58
N ILE A 253 -2.59 14.09 -23.36
CA ILE A 253 -3.18 12.96 -24.07
C ILE A 253 -4.46 12.54 -23.35
N SER A 254 -5.57 12.50 -24.10
CA SER A 254 -6.86 12.07 -23.58
C SER A 254 -7.55 11.08 -24.55
N SER A 255 -8.74 10.62 -24.24
CA SER A 255 -9.58 9.87 -25.19
C SER A 255 -10.71 10.75 -25.73
N GLU A 256 -11.15 10.48 -26.97
CA GLU A 256 -12.29 11.20 -27.54
C GLU A 256 -13.51 11.20 -26.63
N LYS A 257 -13.81 10.06 -25.98
CA LYS A 257 -14.93 9.94 -25.06
C LYS A 257 -14.81 10.89 -23.86
N VAL A 258 -13.60 11.01 -23.31
CA VAL A 258 -13.31 11.90 -22.17
C VAL A 258 -13.43 13.35 -22.60
N ILE A 259 -12.80 13.71 -23.72
CA ILE A 259 -12.85 15.08 -24.28
C ILE A 259 -14.30 15.52 -24.50
N ARG A 260 -15.12 14.66 -25.14
CA ARG A 260 -16.53 14.99 -25.42
C ARG A 260 -17.41 15.03 -24.18
N LYS A 261 -17.16 14.14 -23.19
CA LYS A 261 -18.02 14.01 -22.01
C LYS A 261 -17.73 15.02 -20.93
N LEU A 262 -16.45 15.23 -20.63
CA LEU A 262 -16.04 16.08 -19.49
C LEU A 262 -15.97 17.56 -19.88
N LYS A 263 -15.65 17.88 -21.15
CA LYS A 263 -15.51 19.25 -21.65
C LYS A 263 -14.58 20.13 -20.81
N ILE A 264 -13.56 19.51 -20.19
CA ILE A 264 -12.57 20.19 -19.36
C ILE A 264 -11.54 20.87 -20.27
N ASP A 265 -11.20 22.10 -19.98
CA ASP A 265 -10.10 22.83 -20.62
C ASP A 265 -8.87 22.84 -19.68
N PRO A 266 -7.82 22.05 -19.96
CA PRO A 266 -6.59 22.05 -19.15
C PRO A 266 -5.69 23.25 -19.40
N GLY A 267 -6.08 24.21 -20.25
CA GLY A 267 -5.27 25.38 -20.63
C GLY A 267 -4.16 25.06 -21.66
N VAL A 268 -4.10 23.84 -22.16
CA VAL A 268 -3.17 23.37 -23.20
C VAL A 268 -3.89 22.44 -24.17
N PRO A 269 -3.35 22.23 -25.40
CA PRO A 269 -3.99 21.33 -26.37
C PRO A 269 -4.22 19.92 -25.82
N MET A 270 -5.42 19.38 -26.04
CA MET A 270 -5.73 17.97 -25.79
C MET A 270 -5.69 17.18 -27.09
N LEU A 271 -4.93 16.09 -27.09
CA LEU A 271 -4.75 15.19 -28.21
C LEU A 271 -5.51 13.88 -27.94
N ALA A 272 -6.37 13.48 -28.88
CA ALA A 272 -7.10 12.22 -28.74
C ALA A 272 -6.17 11.02 -29.01
N LEU A 273 -6.14 10.07 -28.07
CA LEU A 273 -5.34 8.85 -28.21
C LEU A 273 -5.79 8.02 -29.42
N GLU A 274 -7.09 8.07 -29.74
CA GLU A 274 -7.69 7.38 -30.90
C GLU A 274 -7.06 7.85 -32.22
N ASP A 275 -6.82 9.16 -32.38
CA ASP A 275 -6.16 9.72 -33.56
C ASP A 275 -4.70 9.32 -33.65
N ILE A 276 -3.99 9.36 -32.48
CA ILE A 276 -2.59 8.96 -32.39
C ILE A 276 -2.43 7.46 -32.64
N ALA A 277 -3.35 6.64 -32.14
CA ALA A 277 -3.32 5.19 -32.25
C ALA A 277 -3.98 4.64 -33.52
N LYS A 278 -4.50 5.52 -34.39
CA LYS A 278 -5.25 5.14 -35.61
C LYS A 278 -4.43 4.18 -36.46
N ASP A 279 -5.06 3.11 -36.87
CA ASP A 279 -4.59 1.99 -37.72
C ASP A 279 -3.08 1.98 -38.07
N PRO A 280 -2.24 1.36 -37.26
CA PRO A 280 -0.82 1.29 -37.57
C PRO A 280 -0.61 0.50 -38.89
N SER A 281 0.22 1.03 -39.75
CA SER A 281 0.54 0.40 -41.04
C SER A 281 1.19 -0.98 -40.83
N PHE A 282 1.17 -1.82 -41.84
CA PHE A 282 1.82 -3.13 -41.80
C PHE A 282 3.30 -3.00 -41.44
N MET A 283 4.01 -2.03 -41.99
CA MET A 283 5.41 -1.76 -41.75
C MET A 283 5.67 -1.33 -40.29
N GLU A 284 4.79 -0.50 -39.72
CA GLU A 284 4.89 -0.12 -38.31
C GLU A 284 4.70 -1.36 -37.40
N LYS A 285 3.71 -2.20 -37.67
CA LYS A 285 3.47 -3.45 -36.93
C LYS A 285 4.66 -4.40 -37.02
N MET A 286 5.21 -4.61 -38.20
CA MET A 286 6.39 -5.46 -38.42
C MET A 286 7.63 -4.93 -37.72
N SER A 287 7.91 -3.63 -37.87
CA SER A 287 9.04 -2.97 -37.20
C SER A 287 8.92 -3.06 -35.66
N ALA A 288 7.72 -2.82 -35.11
CA ALA A 288 7.49 -2.91 -33.67
C ALA A 288 7.63 -4.36 -33.17
N ALA A 289 7.10 -5.33 -33.93
CA ALA A 289 7.27 -6.75 -33.62
C ALA A 289 8.76 -7.16 -33.63
N PHE A 290 9.49 -6.77 -34.66
CA PHE A 290 10.93 -7.04 -34.74
C PHE A 290 11.68 -6.47 -33.51
N LEU A 291 11.42 -5.22 -33.16
CA LEU A 291 12.01 -4.58 -31.99
C LEU A 291 11.63 -5.29 -30.68
N ALA A 292 10.36 -5.65 -30.53
CA ALA A 292 9.85 -6.32 -29.33
C ALA A 292 10.47 -7.69 -29.13
N TYR A 293 10.59 -8.50 -30.21
CA TYR A 293 11.01 -9.90 -30.13
C TYR A 293 12.53 -10.09 -30.21
N LEU A 294 13.21 -9.37 -31.09
CA LEU A 294 14.59 -9.66 -31.52
C LEU A 294 15.63 -8.63 -31.06
N CYS A 295 15.25 -7.35 -30.90
CA CYS A 295 16.23 -6.32 -30.54
C CYS A 295 16.78 -6.58 -29.13
N PRO A 296 18.12 -6.61 -28.91
CA PRO A 296 18.69 -6.74 -27.57
C PRO A 296 18.13 -5.69 -26.60
N ARG A 297 17.81 -6.12 -25.36
CA ARG A 297 17.10 -5.28 -24.38
C ARG A 297 17.75 -3.91 -24.16
N GLY A 298 19.07 -3.87 -23.99
CA GLY A 298 19.80 -2.60 -23.80
C GLY A 298 19.68 -1.66 -24.99
N ILE A 299 19.78 -2.20 -26.21
CA ILE A 299 19.65 -1.43 -27.46
C ILE A 299 18.20 -0.93 -27.61
N LEU A 300 17.22 -1.79 -27.33
CA LEU A 300 15.80 -1.41 -27.37
C LEU A 300 15.53 -0.23 -26.43
N LEU A 301 15.94 -0.32 -25.16
CA LEU A 301 15.73 0.74 -24.18
C LEU A 301 16.39 2.05 -24.61
N LYS A 302 17.65 2.03 -25.06
CA LYS A 302 18.33 3.21 -25.60
C LYS A 302 17.60 3.81 -26.80
N LYS A 303 17.10 2.97 -27.70
CA LYS A 303 16.35 3.43 -28.88
C LYS A 303 15.00 4.06 -28.51
N LEU A 304 14.31 3.52 -27.52
CA LEU A 304 13.01 4.04 -27.07
C LEU A 304 13.16 5.38 -26.32
N SER A 305 14.22 5.53 -25.53
CA SER A 305 14.54 6.73 -24.75
C SER A 305 15.49 7.72 -25.46
N GLN A 306 15.67 7.61 -26.77
CA GLN A 306 16.53 8.50 -27.57
C GLN A 306 17.97 8.62 -27.02
N GLY A 307 18.52 7.53 -26.52
CA GLY A 307 19.89 7.48 -25.99
C GLY A 307 20.00 7.57 -24.47
N ASN A 308 19.01 8.13 -23.80
CA ASN A 308 19.02 8.41 -22.36
C ASN A 308 18.01 7.53 -21.60
N PRO A 309 18.27 6.24 -21.36
CA PRO A 309 17.38 5.40 -20.56
C PRO A 309 17.37 5.89 -19.11
N PRO A 310 16.18 5.97 -18.47
CA PRO A 310 16.09 6.50 -17.12
C PRO A 310 16.85 5.65 -16.10
N SER A 311 17.37 6.32 -15.08
CA SER A 311 17.94 5.73 -13.88
C SER A 311 16.84 5.34 -12.86
N LEU A 312 17.21 4.66 -11.78
CA LEU A 312 16.28 4.34 -10.70
C LEU A 312 15.81 5.58 -9.93
N ASP A 313 16.64 6.60 -9.85
CA ASP A 313 16.36 7.81 -9.09
C ASP A 313 15.57 8.85 -9.88
N ASP A 314 15.46 8.69 -11.20
CA ASP A 314 14.64 9.58 -12.01
C ASP A 314 13.16 9.46 -11.65
N ILE A 315 12.48 10.59 -11.67
CA ILE A 315 11.05 10.66 -11.35
C ILE A 315 10.25 9.97 -12.46
N ALA A 316 9.55 8.91 -12.09
CA ALA A 316 8.71 8.16 -13.01
C ALA A 316 7.31 8.76 -13.16
N THR A 317 6.78 9.30 -12.06
CA THR A 317 5.47 9.95 -12.04
C THR A 317 5.40 11.03 -10.97
N ILE A 318 4.52 12.00 -11.20
CA ILE A 318 4.08 12.95 -10.19
C ILE A 318 2.59 12.70 -9.98
N ILE A 319 2.21 12.44 -8.74
CA ILE A 319 0.82 12.18 -8.35
C ILE A 319 0.36 13.32 -7.46
N PHE A 320 -0.68 14.02 -7.91
CA PHE A 320 -1.24 15.12 -7.15
C PHE A 320 -2.23 14.61 -6.10
N SER A 321 -2.06 15.07 -4.87
CA SER A 321 -3.01 14.89 -3.78
C SER A 321 -3.72 16.22 -3.47
N SER A 322 -4.96 16.14 -2.98
CA SER A 322 -5.69 17.32 -2.47
C SER A 322 -5.01 17.81 -1.20
N GLY A 323 -4.36 18.95 -1.27
CA GLY A 323 -3.76 19.57 -0.09
C GLY A 323 -4.81 20.13 0.86
N SER A 324 -4.53 20.14 2.16
CA SER A 324 -5.33 20.85 3.18
C SER A 324 -5.48 22.35 2.89
N THR A 325 -4.57 22.93 2.09
CA THR A 325 -4.55 24.34 1.67
C THR A 325 -5.36 24.63 0.40
N GLY A 326 -5.98 23.61 -0.23
CA GLY A 326 -6.78 23.76 -1.45
C GLY A 326 -6.01 23.62 -2.77
N GLU A 327 -4.71 23.95 -2.80
CA GLU A 327 -3.89 23.77 -3.99
C GLU A 327 -3.34 22.34 -4.07
N PRO A 328 -3.42 21.65 -5.24
CA PRO A 328 -2.88 20.31 -5.39
C PRO A 328 -1.36 20.23 -5.13
N LYS A 329 -0.92 19.22 -4.38
CA LYS A 329 0.49 18.96 -4.07
C LYS A 329 0.97 17.76 -4.90
N GLY A 330 1.99 17.95 -5.72
CA GLY A 330 2.54 16.89 -6.58
C GLY A 330 3.63 16.09 -5.88
N ALA A 331 3.33 14.89 -5.40
CA ALA A 331 4.34 13.97 -4.85
C ALA A 331 5.19 13.37 -5.96
N MET A 332 6.51 13.58 -5.90
CA MET A 332 7.48 13.08 -6.88
C MET A 332 7.93 11.66 -6.54
N LEU A 333 7.53 10.69 -7.36
CA LEU A 333 7.83 9.28 -7.16
C LEU A 333 8.82 8.77 -8.22
N SER A 334 9.96 8.28 -7.76
CA SER A 334 11.00 7.73 -8.63
C SER A 334 10.68 6.30 -9.10
N HIS A 335 11.40 5.83 -10.11
CA HIS A 335 11.35 4.42 -10.51
C HIS A 335 11.68 3.50 -9.33
N TYR A 336 12.64 3.90 -8.48
CA TYR A 336 13.03 3.12 -7.30
C TYR A 336 11.91 2.98 -6.30
N ASN A 337 11.22 4.09 -5.99
CA ASN A 337 10.12 4.09 -5.02
C ASN A 337 9.00 3.12 -5.44
N ILE A 338 8.52 3.26 -6.68
CA ILE A 338 7.40 2.48 -7.20
C ILE A 338 7.75 1.00 -7.35
N VAL A 339 8.92 0.69 -7.93
CA VAL A 339 9.32 -0.71 -8.12
C VAL A 339 9.59 -1.40 -6.79
N SER A 340 10.20 -0.69 -5.82
CA SER A 340 10.40 -1.23 -4.47
C SER A 340 9.08 -1.55 -3.81
N ASN A 341 8.09 -0.65 -3.88
CA ASN A 341 6.77 -0.90 -3.29
C ASN A 341 6.07 -2.10 -3.92
N MET A 342 6.11 -2.25 -5.25
CA MET A 342 5.59 -3.44 -5.90
C MET A 342 6.31 -4.73 -5.51
N MET A 343 7.63 -4.67 -5.28
CA MET A 343 8.39 -5.82 -4.79
C MET A 343 8.03 -6.18 -3.34
N GLN A 344 7.81 -5.18 -2.49
CA GLN A 344 7.34 -5.34 -1.11
C GLN A 344 5.97 -6.01 -1.07
N LEU A 345 5.00 -5.50 -1.84
CA LEU A 345 3.66 -6.08 -1.97
C LEU A 345 3.70 -7.50 -2.53
N ASN A 346 4.53 -7.74 -3.55
CA ASN A 346 4.71 -9.10 -4.09
C ASN A 346 5.36 -10.05 -3.09
N GLN A 347 6.21 -9.56 -2.20
CA GLN A 347 6.79 -10.36 -1.12
C GLN A 347 5.74 -10.67 -0.04
N ALA A 348 4.86 -9.72 0.30
CA ALA A 348 3.82 -9.88 1.31
C ALA A 348 2.70 -10.84 0.84
N TYR A 349 2.20 -10.68 -0.39
CA TYR A 349 1.05 -11.45 -0.90
C TYR A 349 1.43 -12.67 -1.74
N ASP A 350 2.70 -12.83 -2.13
CA ASP A 350 3.19 -13.93 -3.00
C ASP A 350 2.33 -14.12 -4.27
N PHE A 351 2.15 -13.04 -5.05
CA PHE A 351 1.31 -13.06 -6.25
C PHE A 351 1.74 -14.17 -7.22
N LYS A 352 0.74 -14.90 -7.70
CA LYS A 352 0.93 -16.01 -8.64
C LYS A 352 0.99 -15.49 -10.07
N ARG A 353 1.61 -16.26 -10.95
CA ARG A 353 1.75 -15.87 -12.36
C ARG A 353 0.42 -15.70 -13.10
N ASP A 354 -0.63 -16.37 -12.66
CA ASP A 354 -1.94 -16.33 -13.29
C ASP A 354 -2.90 -15.34 -12.60
N ASP A 355 -2.44 -14.64 -11.57
CA ASP A 355 -3.22 -13.61 -10.91
C ASP A 355 -3.52 -12.45 -11.86
N ARG A 356 -4.68 -11.82 -11.63
CA ARG A 356 -5.18 -10.72 -12.45
C ARG A 356 -5.91 -9.71 -11.59
N PHE A 357 -5.49 -8.47 -11.68
CA PHE A 357 -6.15 -7.37 -10.99
C PHE A 357 -7.46 -6.96 -11.66
N LEU A 358 -8.46 -6.66 -10.86
CA LEU A 358 -9.56 -5.80 -11.26
C LEU A 358 -9.05 -4.35 -11.22
N GLY A 359 -8.90 -3.74 -12.38
CA GLY A 359 -8.33 -2.40 -12.55
C GLY A 359 -9.41 -1.33 -12.63
N VAL A 360 -10.06 -0.98 -11.53
CA VAL A 360 -11.09 0.06 -11.46
C VAL A 360 -10.59 1.34 -10.81
N LEU A 361 -9.51 1.27 -10.03
CA LEU A 361 -8.95 2.43 -9.36
C LEU A 361 -8.26 3.36 -10.36
N PRO A 362 -8.53 4.68 -10.31
CA PRO A 362 -7.98 5.65 -11.25
C PRO A 362 -6.45 5.70 -11.23
N PHE A 363 -5.83 5.93 -12.40
CA PHE A 363 -4.37 6.02 -12.53
C PHE A 363 -3.78 7.32 -11.95
N PHE A 364 -4.59 8.33 -11.68
CA PHE A 364 -4.16 9.52 -10.96
C PHE A 364 -4.06 9.30 -9.44
N HIS A 365 -4.49 8.16 -8.94
CA HIS A 365 -4.23 7.71 -7.56
C HIS A 365 -3.06 6.74 -7.50
N SER A 366 -2.21 6.90 -6.50
CA SER A 366 -1.01 6.09 -6.30
C SER A 366 -1.30 4.58 -6.24
N LEU A 367 -2.42 4.16 -5.63
CA LEU A 367 -2.81 2.75 -5.58
C LEU A 367 -3.21 2.22 -6.97
N GLY A 368 -4.02 2.95 -7.73
CA GLY A 368 -4.40 2.58 -9.09
C GLY A 368 -3.17 2.55 -10.02
N PHE A 369 -2.33 3.57 -9.96
CA PHE A 369 -1.10 3.64 -10.75
C PHE A 369 -0.13 2.52 -10.41
N THR A 370 0.25 2.39 -9.15
CA THR A 370 1.29 1.44 -8.74
C THR A 370 0.82 0.00 -8.84
N ALA A 371 -0.33 -0.35 -8.27
CA ALA A 371 -0.75 -1.74 -8.22
C ALA A 371 -1.35 -2.24 -9.54
N THR A 372 -2.32 -1.50 -10.13
CA THR A 372 -3.07 -2.02 -11.27
C THR A 372 -2.47 -1.71 -12.64
N LEU A 373 -1.62 -0.66 -12.74
CA LEU A 373 -0.92 -0.32 -13.97
C LEU A 373 0.52 -0.82 -13.95
N ILE A 374 1.32 -0.41 -12.95
CA ILE A 374 2.74 -0.76 -12.89
C ILE A 374 2.98 -2.19 -12.37
N GLY A 375 2.12 -2.68 -11.47
CA GLY A 375 2.20 -4.06 -10.97
C GLY A 375 2.28 -5.09 -12.09
N PRO A 376 1.38 -5.11 -13.08
CA PRO A 376 1.51 -5.98 -14.26
C PRO A 376 2.86 -5.85 -14.96
N ALA A 377 3.36 -4.63 -15.15
CA ALA A 377 4.63 -4.41 -15.84
C ALA A 377 5.83 -4.97 -15.06
N VAL A 378 5.84 -4.88 -13.75
CA VAL A 378 6.98 -5.24 -12.88
C VAL A 378 6.96 -6.71 -12.48
N ILE A 379 5.82 -7.19 -11.94
CA ILE A 379 5.70 -8.55 -11.38
C ILE A 379 5.13 -9.57 -12.37
N GLY A 380 4.42 -9.12 -13.38
CA GLY A 380 3.97 -9.99 -14.47
C GLY A 380 2.63 -10.67 -14.24
N VAL A 381 1.77 -10.10 -13.40
CA VAL A 381 0.33 -10.43 -13.27
C VAL A 381 -0.48 -9.67 -14.32
N GLY A 382 -1.70 -10.14 -14.64
CA GLY A 382 -2.57 -9.43 -15.58
C GLY A 382 -3.37 -8.30 -14.91
N ALA A 383 -3.99 -7.44 -15.73
CA ALA A 383 -5.03 -6.50 -15.26
C ALA A 383 -6.15 -6.38 -16.29
N ALA A 384 -7.41 -6.27 -15.82
CA ALA A 384 -8.54 -5.91 -16.66
C ALA A 384 -9.21 -4.65 -16.10
N TYR A 385 -9.38 -3.66 -16.98
CA TYR A 385 -9.78 -2.31 -16.60
C TYR A 385 -11.26 -2.04 -16.85
N HIS A 386 -11.84 -1.24 -15.96
CA HIS A 386 -13.12 -0.57 -16.18
C HIS A 386 -13.02 0.88 -15.70
N PRO A 387 -13.49 1.86 -16.50
CA PRO A 387 -13.28 3.28 -16.21
C PRO A 387 -14.10 3.81 -15.02
N LEU A 388 -15.22 3.16 -14.69
CA LEU A 388 -16.16 3.60 -13.65
C LEU A 388 -16.23 2.57 -12.53
N PRO A 389 -15.63 2.84 -11.35
CA PRO A 389 -15.67 1.91 -10.21
C PRO A 389 -17.07 1.69 -9.64
N THR A 390 -18.02 2.58 -9.93
CA THR A 390 -19.42 2.49 -9.49
C THR A 390 -20.31 1.65 -10.40
N ASP A 391 -19.86 1.29 -11.59
CA ASP A 391 -20.64 0.42 -12.52
C ASP A 391 -20.53 -1.06 -12.13
N THR A 392 -21.23 -1.43 -11.08
CA THR A 392 -21.22 -2.80 -10.53
C THR A 392 -21.69 -3.85 -11.51
N ARG A 393 -22.61 -3.48 -12.45
CA ARG A 393 -23.13 -4.39 -13.47
C ARG A 393 -22.05 -4.80 -14.49
N SER A 394 -21.27 -3.85 -14.97
CA SER A 394 -20.15 -4.12 -15.90
C SER A 394 -19.00 -4.83 -15.20
N ILE A 395 -18.67 -4.42 -13.97
CA ILE A 395 -17.64 -5.04 -13.14
C ILE A 395 -17.99 -6.49 -12.84
N GLY A 396 -19.24 -6.78 -12.44
CA GLY A 396 -19.71 -8.13 -12.16
C GLY A 396 -19.65 -9.07 -13.38
N LYS A 397 -19.69 -8.54 -14.61
CA LYS A 397 -19.45 -9.32 -15.84
C LYS A 397 -17.96 -9.47 -16.16
N LEU A 398 -17.17 -8.44 -15.86
CA LEU A 398 -15.73 -8.38 -16.16
C LEU A 398 -14.95 -9.43 -15.35
N ILE A 399 -15.30 -9.60 -14.06
CA ILE A 399 -14.62 -10.51 -13.13
C ILE A 399 -14.58 -11.93 -13.68
N PRO A 400 -15.70 -12.63 -13.93
CA PRO A 400 -15.65 -14.00 -14.43
C PRO A 400 -15.14 -14.09 -15.89
N HIS A 401 -15.43 -13.08 -16.74
CA HIS A 401 -14.98 -13.06 -18.13
C HIS A 401 -13.45 -13.15 -18.26
N TYR A 402 -12.72 -12.37 -17.45
CA TYR A 402 -11.26 -12.39 -17.45
C TYR A 402 -10.67 -13.24 -16.32
N LYS A 403 -11.49 -13.94 -15.54
CA LYS A 403 -11.07 -14.73 -14.36
C LYS A 403 -10.16 -13.90 -13.45
N LEU A 404 -10.68 -12.76 -13.00
CA LEU A 404 -9.92 -11.85 -12.12
C LEU A 404 -9.81 -12.47 -10.73
N THR A 405 -8.64 -12.33 -10.10
CA THR A 405 -8.32 -12.98 -8.82
C THR A 405 -8.05 -11.99 -7.71
N LEU A 406 -7.73 -10.74 -8.05
CA LEU A 406 -7.28 -9.72 -7.11
C LEU A 406 -8.22 -8.50 -7.19
N LEU A 407 -8.85 -8.19 -6.05
CA LEU A 407 -9.69 -7.01 -5.88
C LEU A 407 -8.99 -6.04 -4.93
N LEU A 408 -8.76 -4.80 -5.41
CA LEU A 408 -8.36 -3.67 -4.59
C LEU A 408 -9.51 -2.68 -4.56
N ALA A 409 -9.97 -2.31 -3.37
CA ALA A 409 -11.13 -1.43 -3.22
C ALA A 409 -10.96 -0.46 -2.05
N THR A 410 -11.72 0.63 -2.05
CA THR A 410 -12.04 1.39 -0.86
C THR A 410 -13.27 0.80 -0.18
N PRO A 411 -13.53 1.05 1.12
CA PRO A 411 -14.78 0.65 1.76
C PRO A 411 -16.02 1.10 0.98
N THR A 412 -16.01 2.33 0.49
CA THR A 412 -17.09 2.88 -0.35
C THR A 412 -17.37 2.02 -1.58
N PHE A 413 -16.36 1.60 -2.33
CA PHE A 413 -16.56 0.73 -3.50
C PHE A 413 -16.94 -0.70 -3.08
N LEU A 414 -16.38 -1.20 -1.98
CA LEU A 414 -16.72 -2.51 -1.44
C LEU A 414 -18.22 -2.60 -1.11
N GLN A 415 -18.79 -1.54 -0.55
CA GLN A 415 -20.21 -1.42 -0.25
C GLN A 415 -21.08 -1.45 -1.52
N LEU A 416 -20.66 -0.73 -2.58
CA LEU A 416 -21.37 -0.80 -3.86
C LEU A 416 -21.33 -2.21 -4.46
N TYR A 417 -20.21 -2.91 -4.34
CA TYR A 417 -20.06 -4.28 -4.83
C TYR A 417 -20.88 -5.26 -3.99
N LEU A 418 -20.96 -5.04 -2.69
CA LEU A 418 -21.84 -5.82 -1.81
C LEU A 418 -23.30 -5.74 -2.25
N ARG A 419 -23.77 -4.59 -2.72
CA ARG A 419 -25.16 -4.41 -3.20
C ARG A 419 -25.36 -4.88 -4.64
N GLY A 420 -24.43 -4.56 -5.55
CA GLY A 420 -24.63 -4.66 -6.99
C GLY A 420 -24.06 -5.89 -7.67
N ILE A 421 -23.23 -6.70 -7.00
CA ILE A 421 -22.58 -7.90 -7.59
C ILE A 421 -23.17 -9.16 -6.95
N LYS A 422 -23.36 -10.21 -7.77
CA LYS A 422 -23.86 -11.51 -7.32
C LYS A 422 -22.70 -12.41 -6.85
N PRO A 423 -22.94 -13.33 -5.89
CA PRO A 423 -21.90 -14.25 -5.40
C PRO A 423 -21.18 -15.03 -6.51
N GLU A 424 -21.92 -15.51 -7.50
CA GLU A 424 -21.36 -16.31 -8.60
C GLU A 424 -20.38 -15.51 -9.47
N GLN A 425 -20.53 -14.18 -9.49
CA GLN A 425 -19.63 -13.29 -10.24
C GLN A 425 -18.29 -13.05 -9.53
N MET A 426 -18.22 -13.27 -8.21
CA MET A 426 -17.01 -13.09 -7.40
C MET A 426 -16.17 -14.37 -7.24
N GLN A 427 -16.62 -15.52 -7.70
CA GLN A 427 -15.98 -16.83 -7.46
C GLN A 427 -14.51 -16.93 -7.86
N SER A 428 -14.05 -16.14 -8.83
CA SER A 428 -12.65 -16.16 -9.23
C SER A 428 -11.74 -15.29 -8.37
N ILE A 429 -12.32 -14.37 -7.58
CA ILE A 429 -11.55 -13.53 -6.65
C ILE A 429 -11.07 -14.40 -5.47
N ASN A 430 -9.80 -14.26 -5.11
CA ASN A 430 -9.19 -14.99 -4.00
C ASN A 430 -8.40 -14.08 -3.04
N LEU A 431 -8.24 -12.81 -3.38
CA LEU A 431 -7.61 -11.82 -2.53
C LEU A 431 -8.38 -10.49 -2.66
N VAL A 432 -8.86 -10.00 -1.52
CA VAL A 432 -9.53 -8.70 -1.41
C VAL A 432 -8.74 -7.83 -0.45
N VAL A 433 -8.15 -6.75 -0.97
CA VAL A 433 -7.40 -5.78 -0.19
C VAL A 433 -8.18 -4.47 -0.16
N VAL A 434 -8.43 -3.97 1.05
CA VAL A 434 -9.20 -2.76 1.29
C VAL A 434 -8.32 -1.70 1.93
N GLY A 435 -8.35 -0.49 1.40
CA GLY A 435 -7.53 0.59 1.93
C GLY A 435 -8.02 1.96 1.51
N ALA A 436 -7.22 2.97 1.83
CA ALA A 436 -7.49 4.40 1.64
C ALA A 436 -8.45 5.02 2.66
N GLU A 437 -9.32 4.23 3.28
CA GLU A 437 -10.26 4.61 4.35
C GLU A 437 -10.31 3.49 5.38
N LYS A 438 -10.78 3.76 6.59
CA LYS A 438 -11.00 2.74 7.60
C LYS A 438 -12.16 1.83 7.17
N LEU A 439 -11.96 0.52 7.26
CA LEU A 439 -12.98 -0.47 6.93
C LEU A 439 -13.92 -0.68 8.12
N PRO A 440 -15.22 -0.35 8.02
CA PRO A 440 -16.18 -0.69 9.04
C PRO A 440 -16.29 -2.21 9.22
N GLU A 441 -16.24 -2.69 10.46
CA GLU A 441 -16.30 -4.12 10.77
C GLU A 441 -17.55 -4.78 10.19
N ARG A 442 -18.71 -4.13 10.33
CA ARG A 442 -19.97 -4.62 9.77
C ARG A 442 -19.93 -4.82 8.26
N LEU A 443 -19.24 -3.92 7.54
CA LEU A 443 -19.06 -4.06 6.10
C LEU A 443 -18.15 -5.25 5.76
N ALA A 444 -17.10 -5.45 6.53
CA ALA A 444 -16.19 -6.59 6.37
C ALA A 444 -16.94 -7.93 6.58
N VAL A 445 -17.70 -8.03 7.66
CA VAL A 445 -18.52 -9.22 7.98
C VAL A 445 -19.56 -9.48 6.89
N ALA A 446 -20.34 -8.47 6.51
CA ALA A 446 -21.37 -8.62 5.48
C ALA A 446 -20.78 -9.02 4.11
N PHE A 447 -19.57 -8.53 3.78
CA PHE A 447 -18.89 -8.91 2.55
C PHE A 447 -18.41 -10.37 2.59
N GLU A 448 -17.86 -10.82 3.72
CA GLU A 448 -17.41 -12.20 3.94
C GLU A 448 -18.61 -13.17 3.93
N GLU A 449 -19.72 -12.84 4.60
CA GLU A 449 -20.93 -13.65 4.59
C GLU A 449 -21.51 -13.83 3.18
N LYS A 450 -21.54 -12.74 2.39
CA LYS A 450 -22.12 -12.79 1.04
C LYS A 450 -21.25 -13.53 0.04
N PHE A 451 -19.95 -13.31 0.08
CA PHE A 451 -19.02 -13.77 -0.99
C PHE A 451 -18.08 -14.89 -0.54
N GLY A 452 -17.99 -15.20 0.75
CA GLY A 452 -17.02 -16.14 1.31
C GLY A 452 -15.58 -15.64 1.20
N LEU A 453 -15.37 -14.31 1.10
CA LEU A 453 -14.08 -13.67 0.86
C LEU A 453 -13.71 -12.78 2.05
N GLN A 454 -12.62 -13.12 2.73
CA GLN A 454 -12.07 -12.29 3.79
C GLN A 454 -11.46 -11.02 3.22
N THR A 455 -11.74 -9.89 3.85
CA THR A 455 -11.13 -8.60 3.52
C THR A 455 -9.85 -8.40 4.32
N LEU A 456 -8.82 -7.87 3.65
CA LEU A 456 -7.51 -7.58 4.25
C LEU A 456 -7.29 -6.07 4.21
N GLU A 457 -7.28 -5.44 5.37
CA GLU A 457 -7.00 -4.01 5.44
C GLU A 457 -5.54 -3.71 5.14
N ALA A 458 -5.31 -2.62 4.41
CA ALA A 458 -4.00 -2.11 4.06
C ALA A 458 -3.96 -0.60 4.19
N TYR A 459 -2.80 -0.08 4.56
CA TYR A 459 -2.57 1.35 4.70
C TYR A 459 -1.48 1.83 3.75
N GLY A 460 -1.70 3.05 3.27
CA GLY A 460 -0.72 3.76 2.47
C GLY A 460 -1.18 5.17 2.12
N CYS A 461 -0.23 5.96 1.66
CA CYS A 461 -0.45 7.32 1.19
C CYS A 461 0.31 7.57 -0.11
N THR A 462 -0.03 8.62 -0.83
CA THR A 462 0.60 8.95 -2.11
C THR A 462 2.10 9.08 -1.99
N GLU A 463 2.57 9.68 -0.92
CA GLU A 463 3.96 9.95 -0.58
C GLU A 463 4.78 8.66 -0.32
N CYS A 464 4.07 7.52 -0.13
CA CYS A 464 4.69 6.20 0.11
C CYS A 464 4.54 5.21 -1.08
N SER A 465 4.09 5.63 -2.25
CA SER A 465 4.05 4.89 -3.54
C SER A 465 3.10 3.67 -3.69
N PRO A 466 1.97 3.44 -3.03
CA PRO A 466 1.48 4.00 -1.79
C PRO A 466 1.72 3.15 -0.54
N GLY A 467 2.00 1.84 -0.64
CA GLY A 467 1.86 0.85 0.44
C GLY A 467 2.88 1.01 1.57
N VAL A 468 2.41 1.00 2.80
CA VAL A 468 3.21 1.08 4.04
C VAL A 468 3.03 -0.18 4.88
N ALA A 469 1.80 -0.57 5.17
CA ALA A 469 1.45 -1.72 6.01
C ALA A 469 0.27 -2.49 5.41
N VAL A 470 0.26 -3.80 5.62
CA VAL A 470 -0.79 -4.68 5.08
C VAL A 470 -1.09 -5.84 6.02
N ASN A 471 -2.36 -6.20 6.10
CA ASN A 471 -2.76 -7.53 6.53
C ASN A 471 -2.51 -8.54 5.40
N THR A 472 -2.15 -9.75 5.75
CA THR A 472 -1.93 -10.87 4.82
C THR A 472 -2.81 -12.05 5.24
N PRO A 473 -3.13 -13.00 4.35
CA PRO A 473 -3.87 -14.18 4.75
C PRO A 473 -3.18 -14.90 5.91
N SER A 474 -3.95 -15.22 6.96
CA SER A 474 -3.45 -16.02 8.09
C SER A 474 -3.21 -17.46 7.65
N LEU A 475 -2.24 -18.13 8.26
CA LEU A 475 -2.00 -19.54 8.06
C LEU A 475 -2.31 -20.29 9.37
N ILE A 476 -3.42 -20.98 9.39
CA ILE A 476 -3.88 -21.78 10.53
C ILE A 476 -3.98 -23.23 10.06
N THR A 477 -3.24 -24.11 10.72
CA THR A 477 -3.27 -25.57 10.55
C THR A 477 -3.27 -26.19 11.94
N ASP A 478 -3.53 -27.51 12.05
CA ASP A 478 -3.54 -28.22 13.34
C ASP A 478 -2.23 -28.03 14.15
N ASP A 479 -1.09 -27.91 13.46
CA ASP A 479 0.24 -27.82 14.09
C ASP A 479 0.81 -26.40 14.10
N LEU A 480 0.17 -25.41 13.44
CA LEU A 480 0.76 -24.09 13.25
C LEU A 480 -0.29 -23.01 13.11
N SER A 481 -0.15 -21.95 13.91
CA SER A 481 -0.93 -20.73 13.77
C SER A 481 0.02 -19.55 13.55
N GLN A 482 -0.14 -18.88 12.40
CA GLN A 482 0.52 -17.60 12.09
C GLN A 482 -0.52 -16.58 11.68
N THR A 483 -0.80 -15.64 12.57
CA THR A 483 -1.77 -14.56 12.31
C THR A 483 -1.18 -13.59 11.32
N GLY A 484 -1.78 -13.52 10.15
CA GLY A 484 -1.44 -12.55 9.09
C GLY A 484 -2.47 -11.43 8.97
N ASN A 485 -3.72 -11.69 9.37
CA ASN A 485 -4.82 -10.74 9.38
C ASN A 485 -5.36 -10.55 10.79
N ARG A 486 -5.46 -9.28 11.21
CA ARG A 486 -6.12 -8.86 12.44
C ARG A 486 -7.10 -7.75 12.09
N PRO A 487 -8.40 -8.04 12.09
CA PRO A 487 -9.44 -7.05 11.78
C PRO A 487 -9.30 -5.79 12.66
N GLY A 488 -9.61 -4.63 12.07
CA GLY A 488 -9.47 -3.33 12.75
C GLY A 488 -8.04 -2.79 12.80
N THR A 489 -7.04 -3.55 12.30
CA THR A 489 -5.67 -3.09 12.11
C THR A 489 -5.32 -2.99 10.63
N ILE A 490 -4.37 -2.13 10.30
CA ILE A 490 -3.80 -2.06 8.94
C ILE A 490 -2.74 -3.13 8.68
N GLY A 491 -2.62 -4.11 9.57
CA GLY A 491 -1.61 -5.16 9.49
C GLY A 491 -0.23 -4.73 9.96
N ARG A 492 0.81 -5.38 9.43
CA ARG A 492 2.22 -5.12 9.74
C ARG A 492 2.91 -4.34 8.63
N ALA A 493 3.99 -3.64 9.00
CA ALA A 493 4.86 -2.98 8.05
C ALA A 493 5.29 -3.90 6.89
N LEU A 494 5.28 -3.37 5.68
CA LEU A 494 5.81 -4.07 4.52
C LEU A 494 7.31 -4.35 4.68
N PRO A 495 7.84 -5.44 4.12
CA PRO A 495 9.28 -5.74 4.16
C PRO A 495 10.12 -4.54 3.67
N GLY A 496 11.10 -4.11 4.47
CA GLY A 496 11.91 -2.94 4.18
C GLY A 496 11.28 -1.60 4.56
N MET A 497 10.12 -1.59 5.23
CA MET A 497 9.54 -0.43 5.89
C MET A 497 9.87 -0.44 7.38
N SER A 498 10.24 0.72 7.90
CA SER A 498 10.35 0.97 9.34
C SER A 498 9.27 1.95 9.76
N ILE A 499 8.71 1.74 10.94
CA ILE A 499 7.66 2.57 11.52
C ILE A 499 8.08 2.95 12.93
N LYS A 500 7.93 4.21 13.29
CA LYS A 500 8.03 4.70 14.66
C LYS A 500 6.78 5.48 15.02
N ILE A 501 6.34 5.33 16.25
CA ILE A 501 5.25 6.09 16.85
C ILE A 501 5.87 7.00 17.89
N VAL A 502 5.58 8.28 17.83
CA VAL A 502 6.12 9.27 18.77
C VAL A 502 4.98 10.12 19.32
N ASP A 503 5.15 10.57 20.53
CA ASP A 503 4.26 11.58 21.11
C ASP A 503 4.34 12.87 20.28
N PRO A 504 3.20 13.44 19.84
CA PRO A 504 3.19 14.59 18.93
C PRO A 504 3.69 15.91 19.56
N GLU A 505 3.76 16.01 20.91
CA GLU A 505 4.23 17.21 21.62
C GLU A 505 5.70 17.09 22.03
N THR A 506 6.12 15.92 22.52
CA THR A 506 7.48 15.71 23.04
C THR A 506 8.44 15.05 22.04
N GLU A 507 7.91 14.48 20.95
CA GLU A 507 8.63 13.65 19.96
C GLU A 507 9.29 12.39 20.53
N GLU A 508 9.03 12.07 21.80
CA GLU A 508 9.54 10.85 22.45
C GLU A 508 8.82 9.60 21.91
N PRO A 509 9.52 8.47 21.82
CA PRO A 509 8.91 7.22 21.36
C PRO A 509 7.80 6.74 22.29
N CYS A 510 6.61 6.48 21.74
CA CYS A 510 5.50 5.85 22.46
C CYS A 510 5.75 4.38 22.76
N GLY A 511 5.11 3.87 23.81
CA GLY A 511 5.02 2.46 24.16
C GLY A 511 4.19 1.63 23.19
N PHE A 512 4.05 0.33 23.51
CA PHE A 512 3.12 -0.54 22.76
C PHE A 512 1.68 -0.19 23.12
N ASP A 513 0.79 -0.27 22.10
CA ASP A 513 -0.63 0.10 22.18
C ASP A 513 -0.90 1.57 22.55
N GLU A 514 0.14 2.36 22.73
CA GLU A 514 0.06 3.79 23.01
C GLU A 514 -0.07 4.59 21.71
N PRO A 515 -1.15 5.39 21.54
CA PRO A 515 -1.33 6.19 20.33
C PRO A 515 -0.34 7.34 20.25
N GLY A 516 0.21 7.57 19.07
CA GLY A 516 1.10 8.70 18.78
C GLY A 516 1.21 8.95 17.28
N LEU A 517 1.98 9.96 16.90
CA LEU A 517 2.21 10.35 15.52
C LEU A 517 3.07 9.32 14.79
N MET A 518 2.55 8.81 13.69
CA MET A 518 3.24 7.78 12.91
C MET A 518 4.21 8.38 11.90
N TRP A 519 5.47 7.98 12.01
CA TRP A 519 6.52 8.24 11.03
C TRP A 519 6.94 6.95 10.36
N VAL A 520 7.24 7.04 9.06
CA VAL A 520 7.61 5.87 8.26
C VAL A 520 8.88 6.12 7.47
N ARG A 521 9.71 5.09 7.31
CA ARG A 521 10.95 5.12 6.52
C ARG A 521 11.05 3.86 5.66
N GLY A 522 11.45 4.03 4.40
CA GLY A 522 11.59 2.90 3.49
C GLY A 522 11.94 3.33 2.06
N PRO A 523 12.16 2.36 1.16
CA PRO A 523 12.58 2.61 -0.21
C PRO A 523 11.51 3.25 -1.09
N ASN A 524 10.28 3.23 -0.67
CA ASN A 524 9.09 3.68 -1.41
C ASN A 524 8.62 5.08 -1.03
N ILE A 525 9.33 5.77 -0.13
CA ILE A 525 9.05 7.16 0.24
C ILE A 525 9.40 8.09 -0.93
N MET A 526 8.54 9.08 -1.20
CA MET A 526 8.70 10.07 -2.26
C MET A 526 10.03 10.83 -2.18
N GLN A 527 10.40 11.48 -3.29
CA GLN A 527 11.56 12.38 -3.32
C GLN A 527 11.24 13.78 -2.76
N GLY A 528 9.97 14.09 -2.56
CA GLY A 528 9.47 15.38 -2.09
C GLY A 528 8.28 15.86 -2.91
N TYR A 529 7.77 17.05 -2.57
CA TYR A 529 6.72 17.72 -3.32
C TYR A 529 7.30 18.65 -4.39
N LEU A 530 6.76 18.58 -5.60
CA LEU A 530 7.19 19.39 -6.74
C LEU A 530 7.11 20.89 -6.43
N GLY A 531 8.26 21.58 -6.46
CA GLY A 531 8.35 23.03 -6.23
C GLY A 531 7.90 23.49 -4.84
N LYS A 532 7.93 22.62 -3.83
CA LYS A 532 7.53 22.93 -2.46
C LYS A 532 8.56 22.36 -1.47
N GLU A 533 9.78 22.91 -1.53
CA GLU A 533 10.94 22.43 -0.75
C GLU A 533 10.73 22.64 0.77
N SER A 534 10.14 23.75 1.20
CA SER A 534 9.83 24.00 2.61
C SER A 534 8.85 22.99 3.17
N LEU A 535 7.75 22.73 2.45
CA LEU A 535 6.78 21.71 2.84
C LEU A 535 7.40 20.30 2.83
N THR A 536 8.31 20.04 1.91
CA THR A 536 9.04 18.77 1.87
C THR A 536 9.90 18.60 3.11
N ALA A 537 10.62 19.64 3.53
CA ALA A 537 11.47 19.63 4.73
C ALA A 537 10.66 19.44 6.04
N GLU A 538 9.42 19.94 6.08
CA GLU A 538 8.52 19.73 7.24
C GLU A 538 8.10 18.27 7.42
N VAL A 539 7.90 17.54 6.31
CA VAL A 539 7.38 16.17 6.37
C VAL A 539 8.43 15.10 6.15
N LEU A 540 9.59 15.43 5.60
CA LEU A 540 10.70 14.51 5.35
C LEU A 540 11.93 14.95 6.17
N VAL A 541 12.16 14.26 7.29
CA VAL A 541 13.28 14.55 8.21
C VAL A 541 14.13 13.29 8.36
N ASP A 542 15.41 13.35 8.05
CA ASP A 542 16.38 12.26 8.17
C ASP A 542 15.93 10.95 7.51
N GLY A 543 15.24 11.04 6.39
CA GLY A 543 14.71 9.90 5.64
C GLY A 543 13.42 9.30 6.22
N TRP A 544 12.87 9.91 7.27
CA TRP A 544 11.55 9.60 7.82
C TRP A 544 10.50 10.53 7.25
N TYR A 545 9.37 9.96 6.87
CA TYR A 545 8.19 10.70 6.42
C TYR A 545 7.15 10.75 7.53
N ASN A 546 6.75 11.96 7.90
CA ASN A 546 5.63 12.21 8.81
C ASN A 546 4.31 12.00 8.07
N THR A 547 3.55 11.00 8.46
CA THR A 547 2.29 10.67 7.79
C THR A 547 1.15 11.63 8.15
N GLY A 548 1.24 12.29 9.29
CA GLY A 548 0.16 13.06 9.89
C GLY A 548 -0.97 12.19 10.45
N ASP A 549 -0.79 10.87 10.50
CA ASP A 549 -1.77 9.94 11.06
C ASP A 549 -1.34 9.53 12.49
N ILE A 550 -2.32 9.40 13.39
CA ILE A 550 -2.13 8.89 14.75
C ILE A 550 -2.36 7.38 14.73
N ALA A 551 -1.40 6.64 15.25
CA ALA A 551 -1.44 5.19 15.25
C ALA A 551 -0.83 4.61 16.53
N SER A 552 -1.15 3.36 16.83
CA SER A 552 -0.45 2.55 17.82
C SER A 552 0.07 1.26 17.19
N VAL A 553 1.08 0.66 17.82
CA VAL A 553 1.67 -0.62 17.40
C VAL A 553 1.65 -1.58 18.58
N ASP A 554 1.11 -2.78 18.39
CA ASP A 554 1.13 -3.81 19.42
C ASP A 554 2.46 -4.58 19.47
N GLU A 555 2.64 -5.43 20.49
CA GLU A 555 3.84 -6.26 20.65
C GLU A 555 4.12 -7.18 19.46
N GLU A 556 3.09 -7.58 18.70
CA GLU A 556 3.24 -8.43 17.51
C GLU A 556 3.53 -7.62 16.25
N GLY A 557 3.48 -6.28 16.33
CA GLY A 557 3.75 -5.33 15.25
C GLY A 557 2.56 -5.07 14.35
N PHE A 558 1.33 -5.39 14.76
CA PHE A 558 0.13 -4.91 14.09
C PHE A 558 -0.10 -3.45 14.44
N ILE A 559 -0.52 -2.69 13.44
CA ILE A 559 -0.67 -1.25 13.53
C ILE A 559 -2.15 -0.91 13.48
N THR A 560 -2.61 -0.11 14.41
CA THR A 560 -3.97 0.43 14.44
C THR A 560 -3.92 1.93 14.16
N ILE A 561 -4.58 2.38 13.09
CA ILE A 561 -4.79 3.81 12.86
C ILE A 561 -5.95 4.26 13.73
N THR A 562 -5.70 5.24 14.58
CA THR A 562 -6.73 5.80 15.46
C THR A 562 -7.47 6.91 14.75
N ASP A 563 -6.73 7.90 14.21
CA ASP A 563 -7.28 9.04 13.45
C ASP A 563 -6.16 9.79 12.71
N ARG A 564 -6.52 10.86 12.00
CA ARG A 564 -5.55 11.85 11.51
C ARG A 564 -5.37 12.97 12.52
N LEU A 565 -4.16 13.51 12.63
CA LEU A 565 -3.90 14.66 13.49
C LEU A 565 -4.85 15.85 13.17
N SER A 566 -5.22 16.00 11.90
CA SER A 566 -6.20 17.00 11.43
C SER A 566 -7.67 16.67 11.74
N ARG A 567 -7.97 15.49 12.24
CA ARG A 567 -9.32 15.02 12.64
C ARG A 567 -9.46 14.85 14.15
N PHE A 568 -8.63 15.54 14.90
CA PHE A 568 -8.81 15.70 16.33
C PHE A 568 -9.31 17.11 16.63
N SER A 569 -10.13 17.23 17.64
CA SER A 569 -10.44 18.53 18.27
C SER A 569 -9.77 18.59 19.61
N LYS A 570 -9.08 19.72 19.89
CA LYS A 570 -8.52 19.97 21.22
C LYS A 570 -9.56 20.64 22.10
N ILE A 571 -10.25 19.83 22.91
CA ILE A 571 -11.36 20.29 23.76
C ILE A 571 -10.93 20.26 25.22
N GLY A 572 -10.82 21.41 25.85
CA GLY A 572 -10.41 21.51 27.26
C GLY A 572 -9.03 20.92 27.56
N GLY A 573 -8.14 20.88 26.55
CA GLY A 573 -6.79 20.31 26.66
C GLY A 573 -6.69 18.85 26.21
N GLU A 574 -7.80 18.15 26.03
CA GLU A 574 -7.81 16.75 25.56
C GLU A 574 -7.97 16.64 24.04
N MET A 575 -7.30 15.68 23.44
CA MET A 575 -7.40 15.35 22.02
C MET A 575 -8.56 14.40 21.79
N VAL A 576 -9.62 14.88 21.12
CA VAL A 576 -10.86 14.14 20.88
C VAL A 576 -10.90 13.62 19.43
N PRO A 577 -10.83 12.31 19.20
CA PRO A 577 -10.79 11.73 17.87
C PRO A 577 -12.18 11.69 17.21
N HIS A 578 -12.32 12.29 16.03
CA HIS A 578 -13.61 12.38 15.32
C HIS A 578 -14.07 11.01 14.81
N ILE A 579 -13.17 10.20 14.28
CA ILE A 579 -13.51 8.87 13.71
C ILE A 579 -14.12 7.95 14.77
N LYS A 580 -13.61 7.95 16.01
CA LYS A 580 -14.19 7.10 17.07
C LYS A 580 -15.62 7.48 17.41
N ILE A 581 -15.95 8.76 17.34
CA ILE A 581 -17.30 9.25 17.56
C ILE A 581 -18.22 8.83 16.42
N GLU A 582 -17.75 9.00 15.17
CA GLU A 582 -18.48 8.53 13.97
C GLU A 582 -18.76 7.04 14.03
N GLU A 583 -17.78 6.22 14.38
CA GLU A 583 -17.92 4.77 14.50
C GLU A 583 -18.95 4.38 15.56
N LEU A 584 -18.92 5.03 16.71
CA LEU A 584 -19.87 4.77 17.78
C LEU A 584 -21.30 5.13 17.34
N LEU A 585 -21.47 6.29 16.69
CA LEU A 585 -22.77 6.69 16.15
C LEU A 585 -23.29 5.71 15.09
N HIS A 586 -22.44 5.25 14.16
CA HIS A 586 -22.80 4.24 13.16
C HIS A 586 -23.13 2.89 13.80
N ASN A 587 -22.41 2.49 14.86
CA ASN A 587 -22.68 1.25 15.59
C ASN A 587 -24.02 1.30 16.32
N ILE A 588 -24.34 2.40 16.98
CA ILE A 588 -25.61 2.60 17.66
C ILE A 588 -26.77 2.62 16.64
N ALA A 589 -26.57 3.30 15.52
CA ALA A 589 -27.58 3.42 14.47
C ALA A 589 -27.72 2.14 13.62
N GLU A 590 -26.88 1.12 13.83
CA GLU A 590 -26.80 -0.11 13.04
C GLU A 590 -26.64 0.12 11.52
N LEU A 591 -25.95 1.20 11.15
CA LEU A 591 -25.76 1.60 9.76
C LEU A 591 -24.42 1.10 9.20
N THR A 592 -24.44 0.68 7.95
CA THR A 592 -23.25 0.32 7.17
C THR A 592 -22.80 1.44 6.23
N GLU A 593 -23.65 2.45 6.03
CA GLU A 593 -23.36 3.62 5.19
C GLU A 593 -22.74 4.74 6.00
N GLN A 594 -21.89 5.54 5.38
CA GLN A 594 -21.37 6.77 5.99
C GLN A 594 -22.50 7.79 6.10
N THR A 595 -23.07 7.90 7.29
CA THR A 595 -24.25 8.73 7.57
C THR A 595 -23.91 9.91 8.48
N PHE A 596 -22.83 9.79 9.25
CA PHE A 596 -22.36 10.81 10.18
C PHE A 596 -20.97 11.30 9.80
N ALA A 597 -20.72 12.59 9.92
CA ALA A 597 -19.41 13.20 9.80
C ALA A 597 -19.17 14.16 10.95
N VAL A 598 -18.09 13.98 11.70
CA VAL A 598 -17.73 14.79 12.87
C VAL A 598 -16.64 15.80 12.51
N THR A 599 -16.78 17.03 12.97
CA THR A 599 -15.75 18.07 12.83
C THR A 599 -15.68 18.95 14.09
N GLY A 600 -14.55 19.65 14.26
CA GLY A 600 -14.35 20.62 15.33
C GLY A 600 -14.55 22.04 14.85
N LEU A 601 -15.32 22.83 15.61
CA LEU A 601 -15.47 24.25 15.42
C LEU A 601 -14.88 25.02 16.62
N PRO A 602 -14.41 26.26 16.43
CA PRO A 602 -13.90 27.07 17.52
C PRO A 602 -14.93 27.27 18.65
N ASP A 603 -14.47 27.24 19.90
CA ASP A 603 -15.27 27.52 21.11
C ASP A 603 -14.45 28.37 22.07
N GLU A 604 -15.01 29.53 22.49
CA GLU A 604 -14.31 30.51 23.33
C GLU A 604 -13.88 29.96 24.70
N LYS A 605 -14.61 28.94 25.24
CA LYS A 605 -14.38 28.42 26.60
C LYS A 605 -13.51 27.18 26.61
N LYS A 606 -13.60 26.34 25.56
CA LYS A 606 -12.98 25.03 25.54
C LYS A 606 -11.94 24.87 24.44
N GLY A 607 -11.70 25.94 23.65
CA GLY A 607 -10.84 25.89 22.46
C GLY A 607 -11.62 25.45 21.23
N GLU A 608 -12.14 24.22 21.24
CA GLU A 608 -13.00 23.69 20.19
C GLU A 608 -14.25 23.00 20.76
N ARG A 609 -15.28 22.86 19.92
CA ARG A 609 -16.48 22.07 20.16
C ARG A 609 -16.73 21.12 19.01
N LEU A 610 -17.30 19.97 19.28
CA LEU A 610 -17.66 19.00 18.24
C LEU A 610 -19.00 19.37 17.60
N VAL A 611 -19.06 19.17 16.29
CA VAL A 611 -20.27 19.27 15.47
C VAL A 611 -20.39 17.99 14.64
N VAL A 612 -21.61 17.49 14.53
CA VAL A 612 -21.95 16.29 13.78
C VAL A 612 -22.88 16.65 12.62
N LEU A 613 -22.45 16.44 11.40
CA LEU A 613 -23.32 16.48 10.22
C LEU A 613 -23.90 15.07 9.98
N HIS A 614 -25.20 14.97 9.65
CA HIS A 614 -25.84 13.68 9.40
C HIS A 614 -26.91 13.77 8.29
N THR A 615 -27.22 12.62 7.68
CA THR A 615 -28.24 12.50 6.62
C THR A 615 -29.53 11.82 7.09
N LEU A 616 -29.69 11.60 8.40
CA LEU A 616 -30.86 10.93 8.97
C LEU A 616 -32.07 11.86 9.13
N GLU A 617 -33.27 11.27 9.09
CA GLU A 617 -34.49 11.97 9.51
C GLU A 617 -34.51 12.16 11.04
N GLN A 618 -35.16 13.23 11.49
CA GLN A 618 -35.12 13.71 12.88
C GLN A 618 -35.70 12.71 13.90
N GLU A 619 -36.67 11.89 13.48
CA GLU A 619 -37.28 10.85 14.33
C GLU A 619 -36.27 9.76 14.71
N ASN A 620 -35.42 9.35 13.76
CA ASN A 620 -34.40 8.32 13.97
C ASN A 620 -33.19 8.86 14.75
N LEU A 621 -32.89 10.16 14.62
CA LEU A 621 -31.75 10.80 15.28
C LEU A 621 -31.91 10.82 16.81
N LYS A 622 -33.11 11.06 17.30
CA LYS A 622 -33.36 11.20 18.75
C LYS A 622 -32.98 9.94 19.51
N GLU A 623 -33.39 8.78 19.02
CA GLU A 623 -33.07 7.50 19.66
C GLU A 623 -31.57 7.24 19.69
N ILE A 624 -30.87 7.56 18.60
CA ILE A 624 -29.42 7.41 18.47
C ILE A 624 -28.69 8.35 19.44
N THR A 625 -29.10 9.63 19.52
CA THR A 625 -28.46 10.60 20.43
C THR A 625 -28.70 10.27 21.90
N ASP A 626 -29.88 9.74 22.25
CA ASP A 626 -30.19 9.30 23.60
C ASP A 626 -29.32 8.10 24.01
N GLN A 627 -29.15 7.10 23.12
CA GLN A 627 -28.24 5.99 23.36
C GLN A 627 -26.77 6.44 23.40
N PHE A 628 -26.36 7.33 22.51
CA PHE A 628 -25.00 7.87 22.48
C PHE A 628 -24.66 8.64 23.76
N ALA A 629 -25.59 9.36 24.34
CA ALA A 629 -25.40 10.09 25.60
C ALA A 629 -25.06 9.14 26.77
N THR A 630 -25.56 7.90 26.75
CA THR A 630 -25.29 6.87 27.76
C THR A 630 -24.06 5.99 27.46
N ALA A 631 -23.41 6.16 26.31
CA ALA A 631 -22.24 5.38 25.93
C ALA A 631 -21.08 5.57 26.90
N ASP A 632 -20.28 4.51 27.10
CA ASP A 632 -19.11 4.51 27.98
C ASP A 632 -17.90 5.14 27.27
N ILE A 633 -17.96 6.45 27.09
CA ILE A 633 -16.88 7.31 26.54
C ILE A 633 -16.77 8.58 27.39
N PRO A 634 -15.60 9.27 27.37
CA PRO A 634 -15.42 10.53 28.09
C PRO A 634 -16.49 11.57 27.73
N ASN A 635 -16.98 12.31 28.71
CA ASN A 635 -18.03 13.32 28.49
C ASN A 635 -17.61 14.43 27.48
N LEU A 636 -16.32 14.72 27.38
CA LEU A 636 -15.79 15.69 26.41
C LEU A 636 -15.92 15.21 24.96
N TRP A 637 -16.07 13.92 24.74
CA TRP A 637 -16.25 13.31 23.42
C TRP A 637 -17.71 13.27 22.98
N LYS A 638 -18.63 13.68 23.85
CA LYS A 638 -20.08 13.66 23.58
C LYS A 638 -20.54 15.04 23.08
N PRO A 639 -20.76 15.22 21.76
CA PRO A 639 -21.42 16.41 21.26
C PRO A 639 -22.79 16.57 21.88
N LYS A 640 -23.21 17.79 22.17
CA LYS A 640 -24.56 18.06 22.65
C LYS A 640 -25.56 17.81 21.53
N THR A 641 -26.82 17.55 21.89
CA THR A 641 -27.90 17.27 20.93
C THR A 641 -28.12 18.43 19.95
N ASP A 642 -27.88 19.67 20.38
CA ASP A 642 -27.95 20.88 19.55
C ASP A 642 -26.74 21.05 18.58
N GLN A 643 -25.77 20.13 18.61
CA GLN A 643 -24.62 20.12 17.72
C GLN A 643 -24.75 19.06 16.60
N PHE A 644 -25.94 18.45 16.44
CA PHE A 644 -26.24 17.55 15.35
C PHE A 644 -27.05 18.28 14.27
N PHE A 645 -26.47 18.39 13.07
CA PHE A 645 -27.08 19.14 11.98
C PHE A 645 -27.40 18.24 10.79
N LYS A 646 -28.62 18.32 10.28
CA LYS A 646 -29.04 17.55 9.09
C LYS A 646 -28.51 18.21 7.83
N VAL A 647 -27.98 17.38 6.93
CA VAL A 647 -27.59 17.75 5.55
C VAL A 647 -28.25 16.78 4.57
N ASP A 648 -28.49 17.22 3.34
CA ASP A 648 -29.10 16.37 2.31
C ASP A 648 -28.15 15.25 1.91
N GLU A 649 -26.85 15.55 1.78
CA GLU A 649 -25.78 14.59 1.50
C GLU A 649 -24.46 15.02 2.13
N LEU A 650 -23.64 14.06 2.52
CA LEU A 650 -22.27 14.33 2.96
C LEU A 650 -21.37 14.59 1.75
N PRO A 651 -20.45 15.58 1.82
CA PRO A 651 -19.56 15.89 0.71
C PRO A 651 -18.46 14.81 0.56
N TYR A 652 -18.25 14.37 -0.70
CA TYR A 652 -17.22 13.40 -1.04
C TYR A 652 -16.27 13.97 -2.10
N LEU A 653 -14.99 13.63 -1.96
CA LEU A 653 -14.00 13.83 -3.00
C LEU A 653 -14.22 12.84 -4.14
N GLY A 654 -13.75 13.13 -5.35
CA GLY A 654 -13.81 12.22 -6.49
C GLY A 654 -13.10 10.88 -6.30
N SER A 655 -12.34 10.74 -5.21
CA SER A 655 -11.75 9.48 -4.75
C SER A 655 -12.72 8.57 -3.98
N GLY A 656 -13.92 9.07 -3.64
CA GLY A 656 -14.88 8.40 -2.77
C GLY A 656 -14.66 8.66 -1.27
N LYS A 657 -13.67 9.47 -0.89
CA LYS A 657 -13.42 9.87 0.51
C LYS A 657 -14.27 11.07 0.90
N LEU A 658 -14.63 11.19 2.18
CA LEU A 658 -15.23 12.40 2.74
C LEU A 658 -14.35 13.62 2.47
N ASP A 659 -14.96 14.72 2.01
CA ASP A 659 -14.30 16.02 1.88
C ASP A 659 -14.33 16.76 3.23
N LEU A 660 -13.31 16.56 4.04
CA LEU A 660 -13.21 17.15 5.38
C LEU A 660 -13.23 18.69 5.38
N LYS A 661 -12.75 19.30 4.31
CA LYS A 661 -12.78 20.76 4.18
C LYS A 661 -14.19 21.26 3.93
N ALA A 662 -14.91 20.62 3.01
CA ALA A 662 -16.31 20.95 2.75
C ALA A 662 -17.17 20.66 4.00
N ILE A 663 -16.94 19.56 4.73
CA ILE A 663 -17.60 19.26 6.01
C ILE A 663 -17.42 20.41 7.00
N LYS A 664 -16.17 20.88 7.18
CA LYS A 664 -15.88 21.97 8.13
C LYS A 664 -16.53 23.28 7.68
N THR A 665 -16.54 23.59 6.39
CA THR A 665 -17.17 24.78 5.83
C THR A 665 -18.69 24.75 6.04
N ILE A 666 -19.34 23.64 5.69
CA ILE A 666 -20.78 23.44 5.90
C ILE A 666 -21.13 23.54 7.39
N ALA A 667 -20.35 22.94 8.26
CA ALA A 667 -20.56 22.99 9.70
C ALA A 667 -20.42 24.42 10.27
N LEU A 668 -19.48 25.24 9.74
CA LEU A 668 -19.34 26.64 10.11
C LEU A 668 -20.57 27.47 9.66
N GLU A 669 -20.98 27.32 8.40
CA GLU A 669 -22.13 28.04 7.84
C GLU A 669 -23.42 27.74 8.63
N ILE A 670 -23.70 26.46 8.92
CA ILE A 670 -24.91 26.06 9.65
C ILE A 670 -24.86 26.44 11.14
N ALA A 671 -23.67 26.47 11.75
CA ALA A 671 -23.54 26.76 13.18
C ALA A 671 -23.52 28.26 13.49
N ASP A 672 -23.33 29.08 12.47
CA ASP A 672 -23.43 30.55 12.57
C ASP A 672 -24.84 31.10 12.26
N GLU A 673 -25.75 30.27 11.67
CA GLU A 673 -27.20 30.51 11.52
C GLU A 673 -27.97 30.12 12.81
#